data_f1b6187d6bd0c4f252e1aaa7ccb3d638
#
_entry.id   f1b6187d6bd0c4f252e1aaa7ccb3d638
#
_cell.length_a   1.000
_cell.length_b   1.000
_cell.length_c   1.000
_cell.angle_alpha   90.00
_cell.angle_beta   90.00
_cell.angle_gamma   90.00
#
_symmetry.space_group_name_H-M   'P 1'
#
loop_
_entity.id
_entity.type
_entity.pdbx_description
1 polymer ?
#
loop_
_entity_poly.entity_id
_entity_poly.type
_entity_poly.pdbx_seq_one_letter_code
_entity_poly.pdbx_strand_id
1 'polypeptide(L)'
;MSMKFNSKYIIAFLLLLSSYSANAQRYSLYYSRTLFDGIQNPHHRSLDDCRAFATNLFLPTFNLDLSVSGDANSFIKSFLASENLSLLNFQNGSKYTNRIANQFNYNIFLMKINMGKKKAAELSFYSQLKTQTSISLNNGVFNFLTKGNNSFKGQTIEGFLDMGVSANVYNETGFGFRRQIYKNLSGGFKFGYLTGLANVGVDINGSKFTTSTLGDTLDIYINGTVRASLDPTNKANLATDSLIANAKSNKGFVFSGGLQYEVDPTFTMGLALLDLGKITWNDKSIQYKLGKTIRFTGIDILADSLVQDSILNNLTSYAIDSTKGAYTSSLPARFEISGNMKLANWLYATVIYSKPFAYDFFDFTLVTDIRLAKRLNFITSGTFNSDGNNAIGAQLLFRSKVFEMYIGSERILNSFQLYNQLIKDHTNKPTLGLGADINFGIAFGFGRCPKPPAPPEPMDSDGDGIIDALDNCPYVSGAAENRGCPFDDADGDGILDKDDACPTEKGLLELNGCPLPDADKDSVPDAEDLCPNDAGTILAKGCPDADGDGIYDRDDSCKYLAGPIENFGCPYLDFDGDGVLDKDDKCPNVAGPLSNSGCPLAPQGVELTELERIIMANFLNSLNFESEKAVLDTASFTALEKLVDLLNAKPSYKISISVYTDNGRKPALSKKIAESRSEVIKKYLTDKSIAIERIKLSPVGGENFISGNKTPEDRAKNNRVEAYIYEGLE
;
A
#
# COMPACT_ATOMS: atom_id res chain seq x y z
N MET A 1 26.21 -21.11 34.25
CA MET A 1 25.87 -22.41 33.66
C MET A 1 25.04 -22.15 32.42
N SER A 2 25.62 -22.27 31.22
CA SER A 2 24.90 -22.00 29.97
C SER A 2 24.06 -23.22 29.61
N MET A 3 22.75 -23.11 29.76
CA MET A 3 21.84 -24.15 29.30
C MET A 3 21.83 -24.18 27.75
N LYS A 4 22.38 -25.24 27.18
CA LYS A 4 22.15 -25.57 25.77
C LYS A 4 20.77 -26.21 25.65
N PHE A 5 19.77 -25.38 25.41
CA PHE A 5 18.46 -25.86 25.01
C PHE A 5 18.57 -26.59 23.67
N ASN A 6 18.00 -27.78 23.59
CA ASN A 6 17.84 -28.46 22.30
C ASN A 6 16.65 -27.81 21.62
N SER A 7 16.94 -26.66 20.93
CA SER A 7 15.98 -25.77 20.28
C SER A 7 15.00 -26.49 19.35
N LYS A 8 15.40 -27.65 18.82
CA LYS A 8 14.56 -28.49 17.95
C LYS A 8 13.28 -28.97 18.61
N TYR A 9 13.29 -29.26 19.92
CA TYR A 9 12.10 -29.76 20.61
C TYR A 9 11.15 -28.66 21.06
N ILE A 10 11.65 -27.50 21.42
CA ILE A 10 10.79 -26.32 21.73
C ILE A 10 10.19 -25.76 20.46
N ILE A 11 10.97 -25.70 19.38
CA ILE A 11 10.44 -25.33 18.07
C ILE A 11 9.47 -26.37 17.55
N ALA A 12 9.75 -27.65 17.71
CA ALA A 12 8.79 -28.72 17.40
C ALA A 12 7.55 -28.66 18.31
N PHE A 13 7.68 -28.27 19.58
CA PHE A 13 6.55 -28.06 20.50
C PHE A 13 5.76 -26.79 20.15
N LEU A 14 6.43 -25.69 19.83
CA LEU A 14 5.78 -24.48 19.30
C LEU A 14 5.20 -24.72 17.90
N LEU A 15 5.87 -25.49 17.04
CA LEU A 15 5.36 -25.91 15.75
C LEU A 15 4.28 -26.99 15.85
N LEU A 16 4.30 -27.88 16.85
CA LEU A 16 3.23 -28.84 17.15
C LEU A 16 2.04 -28.17 17.83
N LEU A 17 2.27 -27.18 18.71
CA LEU A 17 1.21 -26.27 19.16
C LEU A 17 0.74 -25.35 18.02
N SER A 18 1.62 -25.01 17.07
CA SER A 18 1.31 -24.22 15.87
C SER A 18 0.69 -25.04 14.74
N SER A 19 0.58 -26.36 14.85
CA SER A 19 -0.22 -27.13 13.90
C SER A 19 -1.71 -26.79 13.96
N TYR A 20 -2.12 -25.92 14.89
CA TYR A 20 -3.48 -25.43 15.04
C TYR A 20 -3.49 -23.89 15.16
N SER A 21 -3.71 -23.19 14.07
CA SER A 21 -4.58 -22.03 13.90
C SER A 21 -4.15 -20.59 14.09
N ALA A 22 -4.47 -19.73 13.13
CA ALA A 22 -4.47 -18.28 13.23
C ALA A 22 -5.38 -17.54 12.23
N ASN A 23 -5.50 -16.23 12.36
CA ASN A 23 -6.19 -15.39 11.39
C ASN A 23 -5.23 -14.96 10.27
N ALA A 24 -5.21 -15.67 9.17
CA ALA A 24 -4.68 -15.17 7.92
C ALA A 24 -5.81 -14.67 7.05
N GLN A 25 -5.74 -13.42 6.69
CA GLN A 25 -6.61 -12.82 5.68
C GLN A 25 -5.92 -12.96 4.33
N ARG A 26 -6.64 -13.43 3.33
CA ARG A 26 -6.13 -13.52 1.96
C ARG A 26 -6.46 -12.25 1.22
N TYR A 27 -5.54 -11.32 1.19
CA TYR A 27 -5.71 -10.09 0.43
C TYR A 27 -5.25 -10.21 -1.02
N SER A 28 -4.29 -11.09 -1.32
CA SER A 28 -3.69 -11.19 -2.66
C SER A 28 -4.67 -11.59 -3.75
N LEU A 29 -5.77 -12.27 -3.44
CA LEU A 29 -6.81 -12.59 -4.42
C LEU A 29 -7.94 -11.55 -4.49
N TYR A 30 -7.86 -10.47 -3.73
CA TYR A 30 -8.88 -9.44 -3.66
C TYR A 30 -9.08 -8.78 -5.04
N TYR A 31 -10.30 -8.71 -5.53
CA TYR A 31 -10.68 -8.28 -6.88
C TYR A 31 -10.04 -9.09 -8.04
N SER A 32 -9.48 -10.28 -7.76
CA SER A 32 -8.88 -11.14 -8.79
C SER A 32 -9.88 -11.72 -9.78
N ARG A 33 -11.17 -11.67 -9.49
CA ARG A 33 -12.26 -12.27 -10.26
C ARG A 33 -12.10 -13.79 -10.42
N THR A 34 -11.59 -14.46 -9.41
CA THR A 34 -11.48 -15.91 -9.34
C THR A 34 -12.65 -16.53 -8.57
N LEU A 35 -12.86 -17.84 -8.69
CA LEU A 35 -13.80 -18.57 -7.84
C LEU A 35 -13.50 -18.34 -6.35
N PHE A 36 -12.22 -18.33 -6.00
CA PHE A 36 -11.74 -18.23 -4.62
C PHE A 36 -12.02 -16.85 -4.01
N ASP A 37 -11.76 -15.77 -4.76
CA ASP A 37 -12.11 -14.41 -4.35
C ASP A 37 -13.59 -14.28 -4.05
N GLY A 38 -14.44 -14.70 -4.98
CA GLY A 38 -15.87 -14.54 -4.82
C GLY A 38 -16.55 -15.47 -3.80
N ILE A 39 -15.88 -16.53 -3.33
CA ILE A 39 -16.34 -17.30 -2.17
C ILE A 39 -15.91 -16.62 -0.86
N GLN A 40 -14.73 -16.02 -0.84
CA GLN A 40 -14.21 -15.30 0.32
C GLN A 40 -14.91 -13.95 0.49
N ASN A 41 -15.08 -13.22 -0.61
CA ASN A 41 -15.67 -11.89 -0.69
C ASN A 41 -17.00 -11.97 -1.49
N PRO A 42 -18.14 -12.24 -0.85
CA PRO A 42 -19.38 -12.57 -1.56
C PRO A 42 -19.92 -11.43 -2.42
N HIS A 43 -19.48 -10.19 -2.21
CA HIS A 43 -19.86 -9.02 -3.01
C HIS A 43 -19.01 -8.84 -4.27
N HIS A 44 -17.86 -9.54 -4.40
CA HIS A 44 -17.01 -9.49 -5.59
C HIS A 44 -17.55 -10.34 -6.72
N ARG A 45 -17.43 -9.85 -7.95
CA ARG A 45 -17.70 -10.63 -9.14
C ARG A 45 -16.55 -11.61 -9.39
N SER A 46 -16.85 -12.90 -9.50
CA SER A 46 -15.85 -13.95 -9.69
C SER A 46 -15.87 -14.60 -11.05
N LEU A 47 -17.01 -14.63 -11.70
CA LEU A 47 -17.12 -15.27 -13.01
C LEU A 47 -17.16 -14.20 -14.10
N ASP A 48 -16.39 -14.42 -15.16
CA ASP A 48 -16.45 -13.62 -16.38
C ASP A 48 -17.67 -14.00 -17.25
N ASP A 49 -17.90 -13.25 -18.30
CA ASP A 49 -19.05 -13.49 -19.18
C ASP A 49 -18.96 -14.78 -19.98
N CYS A 50 -17.79 -15.41 -20.03
CA CYS A 50 -17.58 -16.68 -20.72
C CYS A 50 -17.91 -17.89 -19.82
N ARG A 51 -17.89 -17.75 -18.50
CA ARG A 51 -18.11 -18.85 -17.57
C ARG A 51 -19.56 -18.90 -17.12
N ALA A 52 -20.24 -20.02 -17.34
CA ALA A 52 -21.56 -20.29 -16.78
C ALA A 52 -21.45 -20.74 -15.33
N PHE A 53 -20.47 -21.57 -15.02
CA PHE A 53 -20.13 -21.96 -13.64
C PHE A 53 -18.64 -22.25 -13.49
N ALA A 54 -18.17 -22.26 -12.24
CA ALA A 54 -16.83 -22.69 -11.87
C ALA A 54 -16.87 -23.54 -10.60
N THR A 55 -15.93 -24.48 -10.47
CA THR A 55 -15.83 -25.39 -9.33
C THR A 55 -14.38 -25.86 -9.15
N ASN A 56 -14.01 -26.22 -7.91
CA ASN A 56 -12.74 -26.87 -7.63
C ASN A 56 -12.75 -28.39 -7.86
N LEU A 57 -13.90 -29.00 -8.21
CA LEU A 57 -14.06 -30.45 -8.43
C LEU A 57 -13.44 -31.32 -7.31
N PHE A 58 -13.54 -30.87 -6.05
CA PHE A 58 -12.91 -31.50 -4.86
C PHE A 58 -11.37 -31.55 -4.89
N LEU A 59 -10.72 -30.88 -5.84
CA LEU A 59 -9.26 -30.77 -5.87
C LEU A 59 -8.75 -29.94 -4.70
N PRO A 60 -7.53 -30.23 -4.22
CA PRO A 60 -6.99 -29.57 -3.05
C PRO A 60 -6.88 -28.07 -3.26
N THR A 61 -7.46 -27.33 -2.35
CA THR A 61 -7.37 -25.89 -2.27
C THR A 61 -7.23 -25.55 -0.80
N PHE A 62 -6.10 -25.04 -0.44
CA PHE A 62 -5.82 -24.76 0.96
C PHE A 62 -5.02 -23.48 1.15
N ASN A 63 -5.09 -23.00 2.35
CA ASN A 63 -4.28 -21.91 2.86
C ASN A 63 -3.84 -22.25 4.27
N LEU A 64 -2.57 -22.12 4.51
CA LEU A 64 -1.93 -22.25 5.80
C LEU A 64 -1.19 -20.95 6.09
N ASP A 65 -1.40 -20.34 7.25
CA ASP A 65 -0.67 -19.17 7.71
C ASP A 65 -0.28 -19.32 9.18
N LEU A 66 0.89 -18.80 9.53
CA LEU A 66 1.42 -18.65 10.87
C LEU A 66 1.89 -17.20 11.05
N SER A 67 1.54 -16.59 12.17
CA SER A 67 1.95 -15.23 12.47
C SER A 67 2.23 -15.02 13.96
N VAL A 68 3.20 -14.13 14.23
CA VAL A 68 3.58 -13.71 15.59
C VAL A 68 3.57 -12.18 15.64
N SER A 69 2.93 -11.60 16.63
CA SER A 69 2.90 -10.15 16.83
C SER A 69 3.25 -9.74 18.25
N GLY A 70 3.52 -8.45 18.46
CA GLY A 70 3.95 -7.91 19.73
C GLY A 70 5.42 -8.25 20.07
N ASP A 71 5.75 -8.13 21.35
CA ASP A 71 7.10 -8.38 21.87
C ASP A 71 7.53 -9.86 21.77
N ALA A 72 6.58 -10.80 21.64
CA ALA A 72 6.84 -12.19 21.30
C ALA A 72 7.68 -12.34 20.03
N ASN A 73 7.47 -11.47 19.07
CA ASN A 73 8.26 -11.42 17.84
C ASN A 73 9.74 -11.17 18.15
N SER A 74 10.04 -10.17 18.99
CA SER A 74 11.41 -9.85 19.42
C SER A 74 12.03 -10.97 20.25
N PHE A 75 11.28 -11.56 21.18
CA PHE A 75 11.75 -12.68 21.99
C PHE A 75 12.12 -13.89 21.11
N ILE A 76 11.23 -14.32 20.23
CA ILE A 76 11.46 -15.50 19.39
C ILE A 76 12.60 -15.24 18.40
N LYS A 77 12.71 -14.03 17.83
CA LYS A 77 13.83 -13.65 16.94
C LYS A 77 15.18 -13.77 17.63
N SER A 78 15.29 -13.20 18.83
CA SER A 78 16.54 -13.26 19.61
C SER A 78 16.86 -14.69 20.08
N PHE A 79 15.84 -15.47 20.43
CA PHE A 79 15.99 -16.88 20.74
C PHE A 79 16.51 -17.70 19.55
N LEU A 80 15.93 -17.51 18.36
CA LEU A 80 16.36 -18.18 17.14
C LEU A 80 17.76 -17.77 16.72
N ALA A 81 18.12 -16.49 16.90
CA ALA A 81 19.46 -15.96 16.61
C ALA A 81 20.49 -16.32 17.69
N SER A 82 20.15 -17.11 18.71
CA SER A 82 21.02 -17.46 19.82
C SER A 82 21.63 -16.25 20.54
N GLU A 83 20.91 -15.12 20.54
CA GLU A 83 21.30 -13.90 21.26
C GLU A 83 21.18 -14.09 22.78
N ASN A 84 21.84 -13.24 23.53
CA ASN A 84 21.69 -13.24 24.99
C ASN A 84 20.33 -12.67 25.39
N LEU A 85 19.39 -13.53 25.68
CA LEU A 85 18.01 -13.17 26.03
C LEU A 85 17.90 -12.29 27.29
N SER A 86 18.90 -12.33 28.20
CA SER A 86 18.89 -11.50 29.39
C SER A 86 18.99 -9.98 29.10
N LEU A 87 19.44 -9.61 27.93
CA LEU A 87 19.48 -8.21 27.48
C LEU A 87 18.12 -7.68 27.04
N LEU A 88 17.15 -8.56 26.79
CA LEU A 88 15.80 -8.16 26.41
C LEU A 88 15.05 -7.64 27.63
N ASN A 89 14.34 -6.56 27.48
CA ASN A 89 13.50 -5.98 28.52
C ASN A 89 12.12 -5.66 27.95
N PHE A 90 11.09 -6.32 28.46
CA PHE A 90 9.71 -6.14 28.04
C PHE A 90 8.93 -5.36 29.08
N GLN A 91 8.10 -4.42 28.64
CA GLN A 91 7.26 -3.67 29.56
C GLN A 91 6.16 -4.58 30.11
N ASN A 92 5.96 -4.55 31.42
CA ASN A 92 4.89 -5.30 32.09
C ASN A 92 3.56 -4.53 31.96
N GLY A 93 2.46 -5.28 31.96
CA GLY A 93 1.10 -4.77 32.00
C GLY A 93 0.17 -5.39 30.96
N SER A 94 -1.13 -5.35 31.21
CA SER A 94 -2.18 -5.90 30.33
C SER A 94 -2.27 -5.22 28.95
N LYS A 95 -1.65 -4.06 28.79
CA LYS A 95 -1.62 -3.30 27.52
C LYS A 95 -0.70 -3.92 26.47
N TYR A 96 0.25 -4.75 26.88
CA TYR A 96 1.26 -5.35 26.01
C TYR A 96 0.89 -6.82 25.75
N THR A 97 0.00 -7.04 24.82
CA THR A 97 -0.47 -8.37 24.46
C THR A 97 0.35 -8.90 23.28
N ASN A 98 0.99 -10.05 23.51
CA ASN A 98 1.66 -10.79 22.46
C ASN A 98 0.71 -11.80 21.87
N ARG A 99 0.75 -11.97 20.57
CA ARG A 99 -0.14 -12.89 19.90
C ARG A 99 0.64 -13.82 18.97
N ILE A 100 0.42 -15.11 19.18
CA ILE A 100 0.82 -16.16 18.24
C ILE A 100 -0.47 -16.67 17.61
N ALA A 101 -0.52 -16.60 16.34
CA ALA A 101 -1.74 -16.85 15.65
C ALA A 101 -1.46 -17.66 14.35
N ASN A 102 -2.34 -18.64 13.96
CA ASN A 102 -2.22 -19.48 12.75
C ASN A 102 -3.63 -19.85 12.22
N GLN A 103 -3.81 -20.09 10.94
CA GLN A 103 -5.07 -20.51 10.32
C GLN A 103 -4.81 -21.56 9.23
N PHE A 104 -5.64 -22.57 9.19
CA PHE A 104 -5.70 -23.50 8.07
C PHE A 104 -7.11 -23.55 7.51
N ASN A 105 -7.26 -23.30 6.24
CA ASN A 105 -8.51 -23.42 5.52
C ASN A 105 -8.31 -24.44 4.40
N TYR A 106 -9.14 -25.46 4.39
CA TYR A 106 -9.19 -26.44 3.32
C TYR A 106 -10.56 -26.39 2.64
N ASN A 107 -10.58 -26.05 1.37
CA ASN A 107 -11.80 -25.98 0.61
C ASN A 107 -12.14 -27.37 0.06
N ILE A 108 -13.08 -28.05 0.68
CA ILE A 108 -13.54 -29.38 0.27
C ILE A 108 -14.25 -29.29 -1.08
N PHE A 109 -15.21 -28.37 -1.16
CA PHE A 109 -16.01 -28.13 -2.35
C PHE A 109 -16.33 -26.65 -2.50
N LEU A 110 -16.10 -26.14 -3.70
CA LEU A 110 -16.47 -24.80 -4.12
C LEU A 110 -17.18 -24.87 -5.46
N MET A 111 -18.28 -24.17 -5.58
CA MET A 111 -19.00 -24.03 -6.85
C MET A 111 -19.67 -22.67 -6.92
N LYS A 112 -19.61 -22.05 -8.09
CA LYS A 112 -20.30 -20.81 -8.38
C LYS A 112 -20.94 -20.84 -9.74
N ILE A 113 -22.16 -20.32 -9.86
CA ILE A 113 -23.01 -20.36 -11.05
C ILE A 113 -23.43 -18.95 -11.40
N ASN A 114 -23.22 -18.56 -12.65
CA ASN A 114 -23.76 -17.31 -13.21
C ASN A 114 -25.25 -17.48 -13.55
N MET A 115 -26.05 -16.51 -13.15
CA MET A 115 -27.50 -16.51 -13.32
C MET A 115 -27.99 -15.33 -14.14
N GLY A 116 -29.07 -15.54 -14.88
CA GLY A 116 -29.76 -14.51 -15.67
C GLY A 116 -29.18 -14.27 -17.06
N LYS A 117 -29.99 -13.64 -17.95
CA LYS A 117 -29.64 -13.41 -19.35
C LYS A 117 -28.36 -12.56 -19.54
N LYS A 118 -28.11 -11.62 -18.63
CA LYS A 118 -26.91 -10.73 -18.63
C LYS A 118 -25.86 -11.19 -17.60
N LYS A 119 -25.99 -12.39 -17.01
CA LYS A 119 -25.11 -12.90 -15.95
C LYS A 119 -24.89 -11.88 -14.81
N ALA A 120 -25.96 -11.17 -14.45
CA ALA A 120 -25.92 -10.09 -13.46
C ALA A 120 -25.96 -10.59 -12.02
N ALA A 121 -26.19 -11.88 -11.82
CA ALA A 121 -26.23 -12.52 -10.51
C ALA A 121 -25.36 -13.78 -10.48
N GLU A 122 -24.84 -14.11 -9.33
CA GLU A 122 -24.03 -15.30 -9.08
C GLU A 122 -24.58 -16.02 -7.84
N LEU A 123 -24.73 -17.33 -7.94
CA LEU A 123 -25.07 -18.20 -6.81
C LEU A 123 -23.86 -19.08 -6.51
N SER A 124 -23.48 -19.19 -5.26
CA SER A 124 -22.37 -20.01 -4.81
C SER A 124 -22.78 -21.05 -3.79
N PHE A 125 -22.11 -22.21 -3.83
CA PHE A 125 -22.18 -23.28 -2.84
C PHE A 125 -20.76 -23.65 -2.43
N TYR A 126 -20.55 -23.89 -1.14
CA TYR A 126 -19.22 -24.20 -0.64
C TYR A 126 -19.27 -25.09 0.61
N SER A 127 -18.20 -25.84 0.79
CA SER A 127 -17.90 -26.56 2.02
C SER A 127 -16.40 -26.42 2.32
N GLN A 128 -16.07 -25.92 3.52
CA GLN A 128 -14.72 -25.58 3.93
C GLN A 128 -14.44 -26.10 5.34
N LEU A 129 -13.36 -26.84 5.49
CA LEU A 129 -12.81 -27.15 6.82
C LEU A 129 -11.92 -25.97 7.23
N LYS A 130 -12.20 -25.40 8.38
CA LYS A 130 -11.46 -24.28 8.94
C LYS A 130 -10.91 -24.63 10.32
N THR A 131 -9.65 -24.28 10.52
CA THR A 131 -9.07 -24.25 11.86
C THR A 131 -8.60 -22.84 12.15
N GLN A 132 -8.80 -22.40 13.39
CA GLN A 132 -8.42 -21.07 13.84
C GLN A 132 -7.97 -21.16 15.28
N THR A 133 -6.74 -20.79 15.62
CA THR A 133 -6.32 -20.61 17.02
C THR A 133 -5.65 -19.26 17.16
N SER A 134 -5.71 -18.70 18.29
CA SER A 134 -5.00 -17.51 18.70
C SER A 134 -4.56 -17.72 20.15
N ILE A 135 -3.31 -17.49 20.41
CA ILE A 135 -2.72 -17.49 21.76
C ILE A 135 -2.30 -16.04 22.02
N SER A 136 -2.88 -15.42 23.02
CA SER A 136 -2.46 -14.12 23.53
C SER A 136 -1.75 -14.29 24.86
N LEU A 137 -0.60 -13.65 25.04
CA LEU A 137 0.26 -13.76 26.20
C LEU A 137 0.67 -12.38 26.69
N ASN A 138 0.77 -12.23 28.00
CA ASN A 138 1.34 -11.03 28.62
C ASN A 138 2.90 -11.08 28.57
N ASN A 139 3.55 -9.92 28.59
CA ASN A 139 5.00 -9.78 28.65
C ASN A 139 5.64 -10.35 29.93
N GLY A 140 4.88 -10.54 30.96
CA GLY A 140 5.35 -11.17 32.22
C GLY A 140 6.03 -12.51 32.00
N VAL A 141 5.46 -13.34 31.11
CA VAL A 141 6.04 -14.64 30.74
C VAL A 141 7.44 -14.49 30.14
N PHE A 142 7.60 -13.54 29.18
CA PHE A 142 8.90 -13.33 28.53
C PHE A 142 9.93 -12.73 29.46
N ASN A 143 9.54 -11.82 30.36
CA ASN A 143 10.43 -11.29 31.39
C ASN A 143 10.94 -12.38 32.34
N PHE A 144 10.08 -13.31 32.72
CA PHE A 144 10.48 -14.43 33.54
C PHE A 144 11.45 -15.38 32.82
N LEU A 145 11.14 -15.73 31.57
CA LEU A 145 12.01 -16.60 30.77
C LEU A 145 13.40 -15.99 30.48
N THR A 146 13.48 -14.66 30.40
CA THR A 146 14.74 -13.96 30.12
C THR A 146 15.57 -13.65 31.36
N LYS A 147 14.93 -13.29 32.47
CA LYS A 147 15.58 -12.81 33.71
C LYS A 147 15.64 -13.83 34.82
N GLY A 148 14.81 -14.89 34.74
CA GLY A 148 14.66 -15.90 35.80
C GLY A 148 13.99 -15.34 37.05
N ASN A 149 13.66 -16.22 38.01
CA ASN A 149 12.98 -15.89 39.26
C ASN A 149 13.80 -14.97 40.20
N ASN A 150 15.13 -15.03 40.09
CA ASN A 150 16.05 -14.27 40.96
C ASN A 150 15.88 -12.75 40.83
N SER A 151 15.46 -12.28 39.63
CA SER A 151 15.22 -10.86 39.37
C SER A 151 13.93 -10.34 40.03
N PHE A 152 13.09 -11.22 40.56
CA PHE A 152 11.79 -10.90 41.13
C PHE A 152 11.68 -11.24 42.62
N LYS A 153 12.82 -11.46 43.32
CA LYS A 153 12.84 -11.76 44.75
C LYS A 153 12.06 -10.76 45.58
N GLY A 154 11.17 -11.25 46.41
CA GLY A 154 10.33 -10.45 47.30
C GLY A 154 9.27 -9.62 46.58
N GLN A 155 9.02 -9.86 45.28
CA GLN A 155 8.05 -9.12 44.49
C GLN A 155 6.83 -9.98 44.16
N THR A 156 5.70 -9.30 44.02
CA THR A 156 4.48 -9.86 43.43
C THR A 156 4.23 -9.18 42.11
N ILE A 157 4.11 -9.94 41.03
CA ILE A 157 3.78 -9.46 39.69
C ILE A 157 2.35 -9.87 39.37
N GLU A 158 1.50 -8.88 39.12
CA GLU A 158 0.13 -9.10 38.72
C GLU A 158 0.06 -9.29 37.17
N GLY A 159 -0.87 -10.13 36.73
CA GLY A 159 -1.08 -10.44 35.32
C GLY A 159 0.05 -11.25 34.68
N PHE A 160 0.90 -11.88 35.43
CA PHE A 160 2.08 -12.61 34.97
C PHE A 160 1.75 -13.69 33.93
N LEU A 161 0.74 -14.52 34.20
CA LEU A 161 0.25 -15.57 33.29
C LEU A 161 -1.07 -15.21 32.63
N ASP A 162 -1.43 -13.91 32.59
CA ASP A 162 -2.64 -13.53 31.89
C ASP A 162 -2.51 -13.90 30.41
N MET A 163 -3.38 -14.82 30.00
CA MET A 163 -3.34 -15.38 28.65
C MET A 163 -4.73 -15.73 28.16
N GLY A 164 -4.90 -15.60 26.86
CA GLY A 164 -6.07 -16.08 26.15
C GLY A 164 -5.67 -17.13 25.10
N VAL A 165 -6.33 -18.27 25.11
CA VAL A 165 -6.24 -19.24 24.02
C VAL A 165 -7.62 -19.45 23.44
N SER A 166 -7.73 -19.37 22.13
CA SER A 166 -8.94 -19.72 21.40
C SER A 166 -8.56 -20.62 20.24
N ALA A 167 -8.99 -21.86 20.26
CA ALA A 167 -8.79 -22.81 19.20
C ALA A 167 -10.13 -23.37 18.74
N ASN A 168 -10.44 -23.24 17.45
CA ASN A 168 -11.66 -23.71 16.84
C ASN A 168 -11.33 -24.58 15.62
N VAL A 169 -11.93 -25.75 15.52
CA VAL A 169 -11.93 -26.59 14.32
C VAL A 169 -13.38 -26.84 13.93
N TYR A 170 -13.76 -26.44 12.74
CA TYR A 170 -15.13 -26.57 12.29
C TYR A 170 -15.23 -26.69 10.76
N ASN A 171 -16.30 -27.31 10.30
CA ASN A 171 -16.70 -27.26 8.91
C ASN A 171 -17.75 -26.18 8.70
N GLU A 172 -17.58 -25.37 7.67
CA GLU A 172 -18.52 -24.36 7.20
C GLU A 172 -19.09 -24.82 5.85
N THR A 173 -20.38 -25.13 5.80
CA THR A 173 -21.08 -25.48 4.57
C THR A 173 -22.20 -24.50 4.33
N GLY A 174 -22.28 -23.93 3.14
CA GLY A 174 -23.22 -22.86 2.91
C GLY A 174 -23.43 -22.49 1.45
N PHE A 175 -24.14 -21.41 1.31
CA PHE A 175 -24.41 -20.77 0.02
C PHE A 175 -24.15 -19.28 0.09
N GLY A 176 -23.95 -18.68 -1.06
CA GLY A 176 -23.83 -17.23 -1.22
C GLY A 176 -24.56 -16.76 -2.47
N PHE A 177 -24.96 -15.54 -2.45
CA PHE A 177 -25.64 -14.90 -3.56
C PHE A 177 -25.07 -13.51 -3.78
N ARG A 178 -24.78 -13.17 -5.02
CA ARG A 178 -24.35 -11.85 -5.46
C ARG A 178 -25.27 -11.37 -6.58
N ARG A 179 -25.62 -10.08 -6.55
CA ARG A 179 -26.41 -9.47 -7.62
C ARG A 179 -25.96 -8.02 -7.86
N GLN A 180 -26.00 -7.61 -9.11
CA GLN A 180 -25.98 -6.19 -9.46
C GLN A 180 -27.33 -5.58 -9.10
N ILE A 181 -27.35 -4.66 -8.14
CA ILE A 181 -28.55 -4.03 -7.59
C ILE A 181 -28.94 -2.83 -8.46
N TYR A 182 -27.96 -2.07 -8.86
CA TYR A 182 -28.09 -0.90 -9.71
C TYR A 182 -26.93 -0.85 -10.71
N LYS A 183 -26.94 0.08 -11.67
CA LYS A 183 -25.94 0.17 -12.75
C LYS A 183 -24.49 0.08 -12.25
N ASN A 184 -24.20 0.75 -11.14
CA ASN A 184 -22.83 0.83 -10.57
C ASN A 184 -22.74 0.16 -9.18
N LEU A 185 -23.84 -0.32 -8.61
CA LEU A 185 -23.89 -0.92 -7.28
C LEU A 185 -24.20 -2.41 -7.36
N SER A 186 -23.37 -3.21 -6.76
CA SER A 186 -23.63 -4.63 -6.53
C SER A 186 -23.50 -4.98 -5.06
N GLY A 187 -24.21 -6.01 -4.65
CA GLY A 187 -24.15 -6.53 -3.30
C GLY A 187 -24.13 -8.04 -3.31
N GLY A 188 -23.58 -8.60 -2.26
CA GLY A 188 -23.57 -10.04 -2.09
C GLY A 188 -23.53 -10.44 -0.63
N PHE A 189 -24.02 -11.64 -0.35
CA PHE A 189 -23.97 -12.24 0.97
C PHE A 189 -23.62 -13.72 0.89
N LYS A 190 -23.14 -14.23 2.01
CA LYS A 190 -22.82 -15.64 2.22
C LYS A 190 -23.41 -16.04 3.55
N PHE A 191 -24.13 -17.18 3.57
CA PHE A 191 -24.68 -17.78 4.76
C PHE A 191 -24.15 -19.22 4.88
N GLY A 192 -23.57 -19.55 6.03
CA GLY A 192 -22.99 -20.85 6.30
C GLY A 192 -23.58 -21.49 7.56
N TYR A 193 -23.80 -22.79 7.47
CA TYR A 193 -24.04 -23.67 8.60
C TYR A 193 -22.70 -24.19 9.11
N LEU A 194 -22.48 -24.07 10.42
CA LEU A 194 -21.25 -24.47 11.07
C LEU A 194 -21.45 -25.81 11.81
N THR A 195 -20.53 -26.71 11.58
CA THR A 195 -20.43 -27.97 12.30
C THR A 195 -19.11 -27.98 13.07
N GLY A 196 -19.15 -27.81 14.39
CA GLY A 196 -17.96 -27.74 15.25
C GLY A 196 -17.37 -29.11 15.54
N LEU A 197 -16.11 -29.32 15.16
CA LEU A 197 -15.39 -30.56 15.45
C LEU A 197 -14.70 -30.49 16.82
N ALA A 198 -13.95 -29.43 17.10
CA ALA A 198 -13.25 -29.23 18.34
C ALA A 198 -13.16 -27.75 18.69
N ASN A 199 -13.22 -27.46 20.00
CA ASN A 199 -12.91 -26.14 20.54
C ASN A 199 -12.15 -26.27 21.85
N VAL A 200 -11.19 -25.39 22.05
CA VAL A 200 -10.53 -25.14 23.33
C VAL A 200 -10.46 -23.63 23.52
N GLY A 201 -10.91 -23.17 24.65
CA GLY A 201 -10.78 -21.78 25.09
C GLY A 201 -10.13 -21.72 26.44
N VAL A 202 -9.11 -20.90 26.59
CA VAL A 202 -8.46 -20.60 27.88
C VAL A 202 -8.52 -19.09 28.05
N ASP A 203 -8.96 -18.66 29.20
CA ASP A 203 -9.00 -17.26 29.60
C ASP A 203 -8.49 -17.15 31.02
N ILE A 204 -7.23 -16.76 31.18
CA ILE A 204 -6.58 -16.51 32.44
C ILE A 204 -6.41 -15.03 32.62
N ASN A 205 -6.96 -14.49 33.69
CA ASN A 205 -6.90 -13.08 34.01
C ASN A 205 -6.71 -12.87 35.51
N GLY A 206 -5.99 -11.81 35.91
CA GLY A 206 -5.68 -11.52 37.30
C GLY A 206 -4.79 -12.55 37.93
N SER A 207 -3.94 -13.24 37.17
CA SER A 207 -2.91 -14.12 37.69
C SER A 207 -1.88 -13.34 38.51
N LYS A 208 -1.30 -13.98 39.52
CA LYS A 208 -0.27 -13.38 40.37
C LYS A 208 0.91 -14.31 40.49
N PHE A 209 2.08 -13.74 40.45
CA PHE A 209 3.35 -14.42 40.61
C PHE A 209 4.08 -13.78 41.77
N THR A 210 4.37 -14.56 42.84
CA THR A 210 5.05 -14.07 44.04
C THR A 210 6.29 -14.90 44.31
N THR A 211 7.44 -14.28 44.39
CA THR A 211 8.70 -14.93 44.78
C THR A 211 9.04 -14.57 46.20
N SER A 212 9.47 -15.54 46.98
CA SER A 212 9.97 -15.31 48.36
C SER A 212 11.18 -14.37 48.37
N THR A 213 11.44 -13.73 49.48
CA THR A 213 12.62 -12.88 49.69
C THR A 213 13.95 -13.62 49.55
N LEU A 214 13.97 -14.92 49.80
CA LEU A 214 15.12 -15.79 49.61
C LEU A 214 15.23 -16.28 48.15
N GLY A 215 14.14 -16.27 47.39
CA GLY A 215 14.07 -16.78 46.01
C GLY A 215 13.97 -18.31 45.93
N ASP A 216 13.70 -18.98 47.03
CA ASP A 216 13.60 -20.43 47.14
C ASP A 216 12.19 -20.98 46.93
N THR A 217 11.19 -20.13 47.09
CA THR A 217 9.79 -20.46 46.83
C THR A 217 9.14 -19.51 45.86
N LEU A 218 8.25 -20.08 45.05
CA LEU A 218 7.52 -19.40 43.99
C LEU A 218 6.02 -19.75 44.13
N ASP A 219 5.22 -18.73 44.37
CA ASP A 219 3.76 -18.87 44.42
C ASP A 219 3.15 -18.31 43.16
N ILE A 220 2.42 -19.14 42.42
CA ILE A 220 1.69 -18.74 41.20
C ILE A 220 0.19 -18.88 41.49
N TYR A 221 -0.51 -17.78 41.61
CA TYR A 221 -1.97 -17.75 41.63
C TYR A 221 -2.51 -17.69 40.19
N ILE A 222 -3.34 -18.66 39.84
CA ILE A 222 -3.98 -18.73 38.52
C ILE A 222 -5.49 -18.54 38.74
N ASN A 223 -6.04 -17.53 38.10
CA ASN A 223 -7.49 -17.30 38.04
C ASN A 223 -7.95 -17.29 36.60
N GLY A 224 -9.08 -17.94 36.30
CA GLY A 224 -9.58 -17.98 34.95
C GLY A 224 -10.50 -19.15 34.65
N THR A 225 -10.71 -19.38 33.35
CA THR A 225 -11.55 -20.48 32.89
C THR A 225 -10.88 -21.22 31.73
N VAL A 226 -11.05 -22.53 31.71
CA VAL A 226 -10.69 -23.41 30.60
C VAL A 226 -11.98 -24.06 30.11
N ARG A 227 -12.26 -23.92 28.82
CA ARG A 227 -13.42 -24.53 28.16
C ARG A 227 -12.94 -25.47 27.07
N ALA A 228 -13.57 -26.63 26.96
CA ALA A 228 -13.29 -27.58 25.90
C ALA A 228 -14.58 -28.24 25.40
N SER A 229 -14.68 -28.42 24.12
CA SER A 229 -15.84 -29.09 23.50
C SER A 229 -15.95 -30.56 23.82
N LEU A 230 -14.84 -31.14 24.26
CA LEU A 230 -14.71 -32.50 24.78
C LEU A 230 -13.74 -32.48 25.98
N ASP A 231 -13.93 -33.35 26.94
CA ASP A 231 -13.02 -33.46 28.07
C ASP A 231 -11.62 -33.88 27.63
N PRO A 232 -10.61 -33.00 27.70
CA PRO A 232 -9.27 -33.26 27.19
C PRO A 232 -8.48 -34.26 28.05
N THR A 233 -8.95 -34.53 29.26
CA THR A 233 -8.31 -35.51 30.16
C THR A 233 -8.60 -36.95 29.78
N ASN A 234 -9.64 -37.16 28.99
CA ASN A 234 -9.99 -38.48 28.43
C ASN A 234 -9.43 -38.64 27.02
N LYS A 235 -8.31 -39.36 26.90
CA LYS A 235 -7.65 -39.62 25.60
C LYS A 235 -8.57 -40.25 24.53
N ALA A 236 -9.58 -41.02 24.89
CA ALA A 236 -10.55 -41.58 23.96
C ALA A 236 -11.40 -40.52 23.27
N ASN A 237 -11.61 -39.35 23.88
CA ASN A 237 -12.34 -38.24 23.30
C ASN A 237 -11.57 -37.56 22.15
N LEU A 238 -10.25 -37.71 22.12
CA LEU A 238 -9.39 -37.11 21.06
C LEU A 238 -9.29 -38.01 19.83
N ALA A 239 -9.87 -39.22 19.86
CA ALA A 239 -9.94 -40.09 18.69
C ALA A 239 -10.80 -39.46 17.59
N THR A 240 -10.39 -39.63 16.33
CA THR A 240 -11.06 -39.04 15.16
C THR A 240 -12.54 -39.37 15.10
N ASP A 241 -12.91 -40.63 15.43
CA ASP A 241 -14.31 -41.07 15.41
C ASP A 241 -15.16 -40.35 16.48
N SER A 242 -14.58 -40.10 17.66
CA SER A 242 -15.23 -39.35 18.73
C SER A 242 -15.43 -37.89 18.34
N LEU A 243 -14.45 -37.26 17.71
CA LEU A 243 -14.54 -35.89 17.19
C LEU A 243 -15.63 -35.78 16.14
N ILE A 244 -15.68 -36.70 15.17
CA ILE A 244 -16.69 -36.71 14.12
C ILE A 244 -18.10 -36.96 14.67
N ALA A 245 -18.24 -37.94 15.60
CA ALA A 245 -19.51 -38.22 16.23
C ALA A 245 -20.05 -37.03 17.01
N ASN A 246 -19.18 -36.31 17.74
CA ASN A 246 -19.54 -35.15 18.52
C ASN A 246 -19.88 -33.92 17.64
N ALA A 247 -19.27 -33.81 16.47
CA ALA A 247 -19.46 -32.72 15.53
C ALA A 247 -20.93 -32.52 15.10
N LYS A 248 -21.70 -33.59 14.98
CA LYS A 248 -23.13 -33.53 14.62
C LYS A 248 -23.99 -32.76 15.64
N SER A 249 -23.53 -32.66 16.88
CA SER A 249 -24.22 -31.98 17.98
C SER A 249 -23.78 -30.53 18.15
N ASN A 250 -22.61 -30.15 17.63
CA ASN A 250 -22.06 -28.79 17.73
C ASN A 250 -22.47 -27.99 16.49
N LYS A 251 -23.31 -27.00 16.67
CA LYS A 251 -23.98 -26.29 15.56
C LYS A 251 -23.78 -24.80 15.66
N GLY A 252 -23.75 -24.14 14.52
CA GLY A 252 -23.69 -22.70 14.44
C GLY A 252 -24.07 -22.16 13.09
N PHE A 253 -24.05 -20.85 13.00
CA PHE A 253 -24.29 -20.13 11.74
C PHE A 253 -23.29 -19.01 11.60
N VAL A 254 -22.97 -18.71 10.36
CA VAL A 254 -22.10 -17.58 9.99
C VAL A 254 -22.74 -16.81 8.84
N PHE A 255 -22.61 -15.51 8.92
CA PHE A 255 -23.03 -14.58 7.88
C PHE A 255 -21.87 -13.72 7.44
N SER A 256 -21.75 -13.48 6.14
CA SER A 256 -20.87 -12.47 5.55
C SER A 256 -21.62 -11.74 4.47
N GLY A 257 -21.43 -10.43 4.37
CA GLY A 257 -22.10 -9.63 3.36
C GLY A 257 -21.28 -8.40 3.02
N GLY A 258 -21.53 -7.84 1.83
CA GLY A 258 -20.84 -6.64 1.40
C GLY A 258 -21.48 -5.98 0.20
N LEU A 259 -21.04 -4.77 -0.06
CA LEU A 259 -21.41 -3.93 -1.18
C LEU A 259 -20.18 -3.54 -1.97
N GLN A 260 -20.34 -3.39 -3.27
CA GLN A 260 -19.33 -2.92 -4.20
C GLN A 260 -19.94 -1.83 -5.07
N TYR A 261 -19.27 -0.69 -5.12
CA TYR A 261 -19.69 0.46 -5.94
C TYR A 261 -18.60 0.80 -6.96
N GLU A 262 -18.94 0.75 -8.23
CA GLU A 262 -18.09 1.16 -9.34
C GLU A 262 -18.24 2.67 -9.54
N VAL A 263 -17.30 3.47 -9.07
CA VAL A 263 -17.30 4.94 -9.19
C VAL A 263 -17.18 5.31 -10.66
N ASP A 264 -16.22 4.69 -11.34
CA ASP A 264 -15.97 4.79 -12.77
C ASP A 264 -15.33 3.48 -13.30
N PRO A 265 -15.07 3.33 -14.61
CA PRO A 265 -14.44 2.12 -15.16
C PRO A 265 -13.04 1.80 -14.62
N THR A 266 -12.40 2.75 -13.94
CA THR A 266 -11.04 2.60 -13.39
C THR A 266 -11.01 2.43 -11.88
N PHE A 267 -12.07 2.84 -11.17
CA PHE A 267 -12.09 2.83 -9.72
C PHE A 267 -13.33 2.17 -9.13
N THR A 268 -13.12 1.24 -8.22
CA THR A 268 -14.16 0.48 -7.51
C THR A 268 -13.93 0.54 -6.01
N MET A 269 -14.98 0.80 -5.24
CA MET A 269 -14.98 0.76 -3.78
C MET A 269 -15.75 -0.45 -3.26
N GLY A 270 -15.32 -0.99 -2.13
CA GLY A 270 -15.97 -2.11 -1.45
C GLY A 270 -16.13 -1.86 0.04
N LEU A 271 -17.23 -2.38 0.60
CA LEU A 271 -17.54 -2.38 2.02
C LEU A 271 -18.05 -3.78 2.39
N ALA A 272 -17.47 -4.40 3.42
CA ALA A 272 -17.87 -5.74 3.83
C ALA A 272 -17.88 -5.94 5.35
N LEU A 273 -18.81 -6.78 5.79
CA LEU A 273 -18.85 -7.38 7.12
C LEU A 273 -18.77 -8.89 6.95
N LEU A 274 -17.69 -9.48 7.47
CA LEU A 274 -17.31 -10.87 7.19
C LEU A 274 -17.28 -11.69 8.48
N ASP A 275 -17.63 -12.99 8.33
CA ASP A 275 -17.53 -14.03 9.35
C ASP A 275 -18.28 -13.74 10.66
N LEU A 276 -19.41 -13.02 10.59
CA LEU A 276 -20.29 -12.77 11.74
C LEU A 276 -21.02 -14.07 12.12
N GLY A 277 -20.55 -14.77 13.15
CA GLY A 277 -21.10 -16.06 13.51
C GLY A 277 -20.65 -16.57 14.87
N LYS A 278 -21.28 -17.65 15.29
CA LYS A 278 -20.98 -18.35 16.54
C LYS A 278 -21.27 -19.84 16.42
N ILE A 279 -20.56 -20.64 17.19
CA ILE A 279 -20.79 -22.09 17.33
C ILE A 279 -21.25 -22.37 18.76
N THR A 280 -22.34 -23.12 18.90
CA THR A 280 -22.80 -23.68 20.18
C THR A 280 -22.25 -25.09 20.29
N TRP A 281 -21.43 -25.28 21.31
CA TRP A 281 -20.86 -26.57 21.69
C TRP A 281 -21.84 -27.29 22.62
N ASN A 282 -21.96 -28.58 22.46
CA ASN A 282 -23.01 -29.38 23.10
C ASN A 282 -22.79 -29.56 24.63
N ASP A 283 -23.70 -30.26 25.26
CA ASP A 283 -23.72 -30.55 26.68
C ASP A 283 -22.62 -31.49 27.20
N LYS A 284 -21.87 -32.17 26.27
CA LYS A 284 -20.68 -32.94 26.62
C LYS A 284 -19.44 -32.07 26.83
N SER A 285 -19.57 -30.81 26.51
CA SER A 285 -18.52 -29.80 26.71
C SER A 285 -18.25 -29.62 28.22
N ILE A 286 -17.01 -29.31 28.52
CA ILE A 286 -16.56 -29.12 29.92
C ILE A 286 -15.95 -27.73 30.10
N GLN A 287 -16.22 -27.15 31.24
CA GLN A 287 -15.63 -25.90 31.67
C GLN A 287 -15.01 -26.08 33.05
N TYR A 288 -13.72 -25.78 33.16
CA TYR A 288 -12.99 -25.74 34.43
C TYR A 288 -12.85 -24.28 34.86
N LYS A 289 -13.16 -24.00 36.11
CA LYS A 289 -12.89 -22.73 36.78
C LYS A 289 -11.59 -22.85 37.57
N LEU A 290 -10.61 -22.03 37.22
CA LEU A 290 -9.32 -21.98 37.91
C LEU A 290 -9.39 -20.89 38.99
N GLY A 291 -8.71 -21.10 40.15
CA GLY A 291 -8.72 -20.14 41.26
C GLY A 291 -7.79 -20.58 42.39
N LYS A 292 -6.64 -21.15 42.03
CA LYS A 292 -5.74 -21.79 42.99
C LYS A 292 -4.34 -21.17 42.96
N THR A 293 -3.69 -21.14 44.12
CA THR A 293 -2.26 -20.85 44.22
C THR A 293 -1.47 -22.15 44.18
N ILE A 294 -0.47 -22.18 43.32
CA ILE A 294 0.48 -23.29 43.19
C ILE A 294 1.80 -22.84 43.79
N ARG A 295 2.31 -23.59 44.73
CA ARG A 295 3.60 -23.32 45.35
C ARG A 295 4.66 -24.26 44.79
N PHE A 296 5.75 -23.69 44.36
CA PHE A 296 6.91 -24.40 43.87
C PHE A 296 8.09 -24.16 44.79
N THR A 297 8.74 -25.25 45.25
CA THR A 297 9.91 -25.22 46.13
C THR A 297 11.04 -25.95 45.45
N GLY A 298 12.02 -25.20 44.90
CA GLY A 298 13.22 -25.77 44.29
C GLY A 298 12.99 -26.48 42.98
N ILE A 299 12.64 -25.72 41.91
CA ILE A 299 12.35 -26.32 40.62
C ILE A 299 13.44 -26.03 39.60
N ASP A 300 13.81 -27.08 38.88
CA ASP A 300 14.32 -27.04 37.53
C ASP A 300 13.12 -27.21 36.57
N ILE A 301 12.48 -26.10 36.18
CA ILE A 301 11.30 -26.08 35.28
C ILE A 301 11.63 -26.67 33.89
N LEU A 302 12.89 -26.97 33.64
CA LEU A 302 13.42 -27.28 32.30
C LEU A 302 14.00 -28.68 32.16
N ALA A 303 13.90 -29.48 33.22
CA ALA A 303 14.61 -30.77 33.29
C ALA A 303 13.78 -31.97 32.91
N ASP A 304 12.58 -31.90 32.33
CA ASP A 304 12.00 -33.17 31.84
C ASP A 304 10.88 -33.01 30.80
N SER A 305 10.78 -34.02 29.92
CA SER A 305 9.71 -34.36 29.01
C SER A 305 8.30 -34.50 29.64
N LEU A 306 8.20 -34.24 30.95
CA LEU A 306 7.01 -34.34 31.80
C LEU A 306 6.04 -33.14 31.67
N VAL A 307 6.44 -32.03 31.04
CA VAL A 307 5.62 -30.80 31.01
C VAL A 307 4.33 -31.00 30.22
N GLN A 308 4.38 -31.80 29.14
CA GLN A 308 3.21 -31.95 28.25
C GLN A 308 2.14 -32.89 28.86
N ASP A 309 2.57 -34.00 29.47
CA ASP A 309 1.63 -34.94 30.13
C ASP A 309 1.18 -34.38 31.52
N SER A 310 2.01 -33.59 32.19
CA SER A 310 1.67 -33.07 33.52
C SER A 310 0.68 -31.89 33.48
N ILE A 311 0.70 -31.01 32.47
CA ILE A 311 -0.25 -29.90 32.40
C ILE A 311 -1.68 -30.41 32.17
N LEU A 312 -1.89 -31.31 31.21
CA LEU A 312 -3.21 -31.88 30.94
C LEU A 312 -3.71 -32.79 32.09
N ASN A 313 -2.82 -33.63 32.60
CA ASN A 313 -3.18 -34.54 33.70
C ASN A 313 -3.41 -33.81 35.01
N ASN A 314 -2.75 -32.66 35.24
CA ASN A 314 -2.92 -31.85 36.44
C ASN A 314 -3.95 -30.72 36.29
N LEU A 315 -4.56 -30.53 35.10
CA LEU A 315 -5.56 -29.48 34.90
C LEU A 315 -6.69 -29.55 35.92
N THR A 316 -7.13 -30.78 36.24
CA THR A 316 -8.15 -31.04 37.30
C THR A 316 -7.68 -30.68 38.72
N SER A 317 -6.38 -30.76 38.99
CA SER A 317 -5.83 -30.38 40.30
C SER A 317 -5.77 -28.87 40.53
N TYR A 318 -5.73 -28.08 39.44
CA TYR A 318 -5.73 -26.61 39.47
C TYR A 318 -7.13 -26.03 39.45
N ALA A 319 -8.13 -26.79 39.01
CA ALA A 319 -9.50 -26.39 39.04
C ALA A 319 -10.07 -26.36 40.47
N ILE A 320 -10.85 -25.32 40.76
CA ILE A 320 -11.67 -25.22 41.98
C ILE A 320 -13.09 -25.76 41.72
N ASP A 321 -13.50 -25.78 40.48
CA ASP A 321 -14.80 -26.28 40.05
C ASP A 321 -14.76 -26.76 38.61
N SER A 322 -15.62 -27.70 38.25
CA SER A 322 -15.82 -28.13 36.85
C SER A 322 -17.30 -28.34 36.55
N THR A 323 -17.76 -27.75 35.45
CA THR A 323 -19.14 -27.87 35.02
C THR A 323 -19.21 -28.47 33.63
N LYS A 324 -20.13 -29.41 33.42
CA LYS A 324 -20.48 -29.89 32.08
C LYS A 324 -21.71 -29.13 31.59
N GLY A 325 -21.67 -28.73 30.36
CA GLY A 325 -22.78 -28.01 29.74
C GLY A 325 -22.41 -27.32 28.43
N ALA A 326 -23.43 -26.96 27.70
CA ALA A 326 -23.28 -26.26 26.45
C ALA A 326 -22.73 -24.84 26.66
N TYR A 327 -21.86 -24.40 25.75
CA TYR A 327 -21.39 -23.01 25.69
C TYR A 327 -21.25 -22.54 24.24
N THR A 328 -21.05 -21.26 24.05
CA THR A 328 -20.86 -20.68 22.70
C THR A 328 -19.46 -20.09 22.53
N SER A 329 -18.88 -20.24 21.34
CA SER A 329 -17.72 -19.48 20.90
C SER A 329 -18.06 -18.64 19.68
N SER A 330 -17.63 -17.38 19.67
CA SER A 330 -17.81 -16.46 18.52
C SER A 330 -16.70 -16.68 17.50
N LEU A 331 -17.02 -16.50 16.23
CA LEU A 331 -16.01 -16.40 15.17
C LEU A 331 -15.41 -14.98 15.15
N PRO A 332 -14.18 -14.83 14.64
CA PRO A 332 -13.54 -13.53 14.55
C PRO A 332 -14.11 -12.70 13.37
N ALA A 333 -15.30 -12.15 13.60
CA ALA A 333 -15.94 -11.25 12.65
C ALA A 333 -15.08 -9.99 12.42
N ARG A 334 -15.13 -9.46 11.18
CA ARG A 334 -14.35 -8.29 10.80
C ARG A 334 -15.09 -7.40 9.82
N PHE A 335 -14.71 -6.15 9.85
CA PHE A 335 -15.15 -5.12 8.92
C PHE A 335 -14.04 -4.81 7.93
N GLU A 336 -14.36 -4.64 6.65
CA GLU A 336 -13.41 -4.32 5.60
C GLU A 336 -13.91 -3.15 4.73
N ILE A 337 -12.98 -2.23 4.41
CA ILE A 337 -13.15 -1.22 3.38
C ILE A 337 -12.07 -1.46 2.34
N SER A 338 -12.43 -1.37 1.07
CA SER A 338 -11.47 -1.56 -0.01
C SER A 338 -11.65 -0.55 -1.13
N GLY A 339 -10.56 -0.24 -1.83
CA GLY A 339 -10.55 0.52 -3.06
C GLY A 339 -9.66 -0.16 -4.08
N ASN A 340 -10.19 -0.47 -5.27
CA ASN A 340 -9.43 -1.05 -6.38
C ASN A 340 -9.35 -0.05 -7.51
N MET A 341 -8.14 0.23 -7.97
CA MET A 341 -7.85 1.18 -9.04
C MET A 341 -7.10 0.50 -10.19
N LYS A 342 -7.57 0.74 -11.40
CA LYS A 342 -6.86 0.37 -12.63
C LYS A 342 -5.87 1.48 -12.97
N LEU A 343 -4.59 1.27 -12.73
CA LEU A 343 -3.52 2.23 -13.03
C LEU A 343 -3.08 2.16 -14.50
N ALA A 344 -3.11 0.94 -15.07
CA ALA A 344 -2.82 0.69 -16.47
C ALA A 344 -3.56 -0.59 -16.92
N ASN A 345 -3.56 -0.89 -18.23
CA ASN A 345 -4.20 -2.13 -18.71
C ASN A 345 -3.57 -3.42 -18.14
N TRP A 346 -2.33 -3.34 -17.70
CA TRP A 346 -1.55 -4.43 -17.14
C TRP A 346 -1.33 -4.31 -15.61
N LEU A 347 -1.77 -3.20 -14.96
CA LEU A 347 -1.51 -2.93 -13.55
C LEU A 347 -2.77 -2.46 -12.82
N TYR A 348 -3.12 -3.16 -11.75
CA TYR A 348 -4.17 -2.77 -10.81
C TYR A 348 -3.57 -2.66 -9.41
N ALA A 349 -4.07 -1.71 -8.64
CA ALA A 349 -3.74 -1.54 -7.23
C ALA A 349 -5.01 -1.61 -6.38
N THR A 350 -4.95 -2.34 -5.29
CA THR A 350 -6.03 -2.45 -4.31
C THR A 350 -5.53 -2.07 -2.94
N VAL A 351 -6.24 -1.17 -2.28
CA VAL A 351 -6.01 -0.82 -0.88
C VAL A 351 -7.14 -1.43 -0.05
N ILE A 352 -6.80 -2.05 1.06
CA ILE A 352 -7.74 -2.72 1.94
C ILE A 352 -7.44 -2.29 3.38
N TYR A 353 -8.44 -1.78 4.07
CA TYR A 353 -8.45 -1.61 5.51
C TYR A 353 -9.32 -2.69 6.13
N SER A 354 -8.82 -3.42 7.11
CA SER A 354 -9.53 -4.49 7.80
C SER A 354 -9.39 -4.38 9.31
N LYS A 355 -10.53 -4.43 10.03
CA LYS A 355 -10.59 -4.37 11.49
C LYS A 355 -11.38 -5.56 12.02
N PRO A 356 -10.72 -6.56 12.65
CA PRO A 356 -11.39 -7.60 13.41
C PRO A 356 -12.05 -7.02 14.67
N PHE A 357 -13.27 -7.46 15.01
CA PHE A 357 -13.95 -6.98 16.21
C PHE A 357 -13.42 -7.60 17.52
N ALA A 358 -12.87 -8.80 17.42
CA ALA A 358 -12.35 -9.51 18.60
C ALA A 358 -10.97 -9.02 19.09
N TYR A 359 -10.34 -8.10 18.35
CA TYR A 359 -8.97 -7.67 18.60
C TYR A 359 -8.80 -6.16 18.38
N ASP A 360 -7.84 -5.54 19.06
CA ASP A 360 -7.60 -4.10 18.98
C ASP A 360 -6.76 -3.67 17.77
N PHE A 361 -6.11 -4.59 17.08
CA PHE A 361 -5.32 -4.27 15.89
C PHE A 361 -6.20 -4.05 14.64
N PHE A 362 -5.60 -3.44 13.63
CA PHE A 362 -6.10 -3.36 12.27
C PHE A 362 -5.00 -3.69 11.25
N ASP A 363 -5.43 -4.10 10.07
CA ASP A 363 -4.58 -4.31 8.91
C ASP A 363 -4.84 -3.24 7.85
N PHE A 364 -3.76 -2.74 7.26
CA PHE A 364 -3.79 -1.93 6.05
C PHE A 364 -2.95 -2.63 4.99
N THR A 365 -3.58 -3.06 3.91
CA THR A 365 -2.91 -3.85 2.87
C THR A 365 -2.98 -3.15 1.52
N LEU A 366 -1.84 -3.08 0.84
CA LEU A 366 -1.72 -2.71 -0.56
C LEU A 366 -1.46 -3.99 -1.38
N VAL A 367 -2.33 -4.27 -2.33
CA VAL A 367 -2.16 -5.37 -3.29
C VAL A 367 -1.94 -4.78 -4.68
N THR A 368 -0.95 -5.29 -5.42
CA THR A 368 -0.76 -4.97 -6.83
C THR A 368 -0.94 -6.22 -7.69
N ASP A 369 -1.84 -6.16 -8.65
CA ASP A 369 -2.05 -7.21 -9.66
C ASP A 369 -1.40 -6.79 -10.98
N ILE A 370 -0.28 -7.44 -11.30
CA ILE A 370 0.53 -7.21 -12.50
C ILE A 370 0.20 -8.30 -13.52
N ARG A 371 -0.46 -7.94 -14.60
CA ARG A 371 -0.83 -8.86 -15.68
C ARG A 371 0.34 -9.03 -16.64
N LEU A 372 1.19 -10.03 -16.38
CA LEU A 372 2.38 -10.33 -17.19
C LEU A 372 2.02 -10.83 -18.58
N ALA A 373 0.90 -11.57 -18.70
CA ALA A 373 0.38 -12.09 -19.96
C ALA A 373 -1.15 -12.22 -19.91
N LYS A 374 -1.79 -12.53 -21.02
CA LYS A 374 -3.26 -12.72 -21.10
C LYS A 374 -3.82 -13.74 -20.09
N ARG A 375 -2.97 -14.61 -19.53
CA ARG A 375 -3.38 -15.71 -18.63
C ARG A 375 -2.57 -15.80 -17.36
N LEU A 376 -1.56 -14.95 -17.18
CA LEU A 376 -0.64 -15.01 -16.05
C LEU A 376 -0.58 -13.66 -15.36
N ASN A 377 -0.94 -13.65 -14.08
CA ASN A 377 -0.80 -12.48 -13.21
C ASN A 377 0.27 -12.77 -12.15
N PHE A 378 1.07 -11.78 -11.87
CA PHE A 378 1.93 -11.73 -10.69
C PHE A 378 1.34 -10.73 -9.71
N ILE A 379 0.99 -11.20 -8.53
CA ILE A 379 0.32 -10.39 -7.52
C ILE A 379 1.29 -10.21 -6.37
N THR A 380 1.49 -8.97 -5.92
CA THR A 380 2.23 -8.68 -4.71
C THR A 380 1.34 -8.04 -3.67
N SER A 381 1.62 -8.28 -2.41
CA SER A 381 0.91 -7.66 -1.29
C SER A 381 1.88 -7.15 -0.24
N GLY A 382 1.57 -5.97 0.31
CA GLY A 382 2.25 -5.42 1.47
C GLY A 382 1.23 -5.09 2.55
N THR A 383 1.29 -5.78 3.68
CA THR A 383 0.38 -5.58 4.82
C THR A 383 1.12 -4.90 5.96
N PHE A 384 0.60 -3.75 6.38
CA PHE A 384 0.92 -3.11 7.64
C PHE A 384 -0.11 -3.55 8.68
N ASN A 385 0.37 -4.09 9.78
CA ASN A 385 -0.44 -4.48 10.93
C ASN A 385 -0.07 -3.61 12.13
N SER A 386 -1.07 -3.06 12.83
CA SER A 386 -0.83 -2.14 13.95
C SER A 386 -0.13 -2.79 15.15
N ASP A 387 -0.15 -4.12 15.27
CA ASP A 387 0.62 -4.88 16.27
C ASP A 387 2.05 -5.23 15.80
N GLY A 388 2.52 -4.63 14.70
CA GLY A 388 3.88 -4.81 14.20
C GLY A 388 4.13 -6.11 13.41
N ASN A 389 3.09 -6.89 13.11
CA ASN A 389 3.19 -8.10 12.30
C ASN A 389 3.07 -7.81 10.80
N ASN A 390 3.99 -6.99 10.30
CA ASN A 390 4.04 -6.60 8.90
C ASN A 390 4.43 -7.77 8.00
N ALA A 391 3.86 -7.82 6.79
CA ALA A 391 4.08 -8.89 5.85
C ALA A 391 4.24 -8.39 4.41
N ILE A 392 5.05 -9.09 3.64
CA ILE A 392 5.20 -8.86 2.20
C ILE A 392 4.99 -10.19 1.51
N GLY A 393 4.02 -10.22 0.59
CA GLY A 393 3.59 -11.40 -0.13
C GLY A 393 3.84 -11.32 -1.63
N ALA A 394 3.87 -12.51 -2.25
CA ALA A 394 3.88 -12.66 -3.70
C ALA A 394 3.11 -13.92 -4.09
N GLN A 395 2.37 -13.82 -5.18
CA GLN A 395 1.51 -14.90 -5.69
C GLN A 395 1.50 -14.92 -7.21
N LEU A 396 1.49 -16.11 -7.77
CA LEU A 396 1.25 -16.35 -9.19
C LEU A 396 -0.19 -16.83 -9.36
N LEU A 397 -0.92 -16.17 -10.24
CA LEU A 397 -2.26 -16.57 -10.66
C LEU A 397 -2.26 -16.86 -12.15
N PHE A 398 -2.52 -18.10 -12.49
CA PHE A 398 -2.81 -18.50 -13.87
C PHE A 398 -4.33 -18.61 -14.05
N ARG A 399 -4.86 -17.93 -15.06
CA ARG A 399 -6.30 -17.97 -15.38
C ARG A 399 -6.54 -18.07 -16.87
N SER A 400 -7.24 -19.13 -17.26
CA SER A 400 -7.75 -19.32 -18.63
C SER A 400 -9.28 -19.37 -18.63
N LYS A 401 -9.89 -19.62 -19.78
CA LYS A 401 -11.36 -19.77 -19.87
C LYS A 401 -11.88 -20.98 -19.10
N VAL A 402 -11.07 -22.05 -18.99
CA VAL A 402 -11.48 -23.33 -18.43
C VAL A 402 -10.81 -23.64 -17.10
N PHE A 403 -9.68 -23.02 -16.82
CA PHE A 403 -8.83 -23.39 -15.69
C PHE A 403 -8.29 -22.15 -14.99
N GLU A 404 -8.25 -22.19 -13.68
CA GLU A 404 -7.55 -21.22 -12.84
C GLU A 404 -6.76 -21.93 -11.75
N MET A 405 -5.55 -21.45 -11.49
CA MET A 405 -4.66 -21.95 -10.46
C MET A 405 -3.91 -20.77 -9.85
N TYR A 406 -3.74 -20.80 -8.56
CA TYR A 406 -2.85 -19.88 -7.88
C TYR A 406 -1.94 -20.63 -6.91
N ILE A 407 -0.75 -20.07 -6.73
CA ILE A 407 0.22 -20.48 -5.72
C ILE A 407 0.97 -19.26 -5.24
N GLY A 408 1.19 -19.17 -3.96
CA GLY A 408 1.95 -18.06 -3.39
C GLY A 408 1.92 -18.01 -1.88
N SER A 409 2.38 -16.87 -1.38
CA SER A 409 2.46 -16.56 0.03
C SER A 409 2.18 -15.06 0.23
N GLU A 410 1.40 -14.70 1.24
CA GLU A 410 1.23 -13.30 1.68
C GLU A 410 2.34 -12.86 2.63
N ARG A 411 3.22 -13.79 3.01
CA ARG A 411 4.37 -13.61 3.92
C ARG A 411 5.65 -14.19 3.33
N ILE A 412 5.87 -14.08 2.03
CA ILE A 412 6.98 -14.76 1.34
C ILE A 412 8.34 -14.36 1.91
N LEU A 413 8.56 -13.08 2.19
CA LEU A 413 9.81 -12.63 2.78
C LEU A 413 9.95 -13.05 4.25
N ASN A 414 8.85 -13.06 5.00
CA ASN A 414 8.81 -13.55 6.38
C ASN A 414 9.11 -15.04 6.42
N SER A 415 8.50 -15.84 5.52
CA SER A 415 8.71 -17.29 5.38
C SER A 415 10.16 -17.60 5.01
N PHE A 416 10.75 -16.85 4.09
CA PHE A 416 12.14 -17.00 3.68
C PHE A 416 13.12 -16.68 4.81
N GLN A 417 12.86 -15.61 5.56
CA GLN A 417 13.68 -15.27 6.73
C GLN A 417 13.59 -16.34 7.82
N LEU A 418 12.38 -16.84 8.10
CA LEU A 418 12.17 -17.92 9.05
C LEU A 418 12.91 -19.21 8.63
N TYR A 419 12.81 -19.57 7.33
CA TYR A 419 13.53 -20.72 6.77
C TYR A 419 15.06 -20.58 6.92
N ASN A 420 15.61 -19.44 6.54
CA ASN A 420 17.05 -19.19 6.66
C ASN A 420 17.51 -19.28 8.11
N GLN A 421 16.73 -18.73 9.05
CA GLN A 421 17.04 -18.77 10.48
C GLN A 421 17.03 -20.18 11.05
N LEU A 422 16.07 -21.02 10.62
CA LEU A 422 15.92 -22.37 11.12
C LEU A 422 16.92 -23.38 10.53
N ILE A 423 17.35 -23.18 9.28
CA ILE A 423 18.09 -24.20 8.51
C ILE A 423 19.51 -23.79 8.14
N LYS A 424 19.73 -22.50 7.77
CA LYS A 424 21.00 -22.08 7.18
C LYS A 424 21.89 -21.21 8.08
N ASP A 425 21.29 -20.27 8.78
CA ASP A 425 22.04 -19.26 9.52
C ASP A 425 21.32 -18.89 10.82
N HIS A 426 21.86 -19.34 11.93
CA HIS A 426 21.30 -19.07 13.26
C HIS A 426 21.82 -17.76 13.87
N THR A 427 22.69 -16.99 13.18
CA THR A 427 23.35 -15.81 13.74
C THR A 427 22.66 -14.50 13.39
N ASN A 428 21.94 -14.46 12.27
CA ASN A 428 21.28 -13.23 11.79
C ASN A 428 19.84 -13.10 12.28
N LYS A 429 19.54 -12.02 13.00
CA LYS A 429 18.19 -11.73 13.50
C LYS A 429 17.26 -11.35 12.35
N PRO A 430 16.08 -11.99 12.21
CA PRO A 430 15.12 -11.62 11.19
C PRO A 430 14.66 -10.16 11.32
N THR A 431 14.64 -9.42 10.21
CA THR A 431 14.26 -7.99 10.19
C THR A 431 12.74 -7.77 10.13
N LEU A 432 12.02 -8.67 9.44
CA LEU A 432 10.56 -8.64 9.34
C LEU A 432 9.89 -9.38 10.50
N GLY A 433 8.56 -9.24 10.64
CA GLY A 433 7.75 -10.02 11.57
C GLY A 433 7.92 -11.52 11.34
N LEU A 434 7.89 -12.33 12.43
CA LEU A 434 7.90 -13.78 12.30
C LEU A 434 6.56 -14.28 11.76
N GLY A 435 6.64 -15.19 10.80
CA GLY A 435 5.46 -15.81 10.20
C GLY A 435 5.82 -16.58 8.95
N ALA A 436 4.93 -17.45 8.55
CA ALA A 436 5.04 -18.20 7.29
C ALA A 436 3.65 -18.53 6.79
N ASP A 437 3.45 -18.46 5.49
CA ASP A 437 2.22 -18.94 4.88
C ASP A 437 2.44 -19.57 3.51
N ILE A 438 1.49 -20.39 3.10
CA ILE A 438 1.40 -20.95 1.77
C ILE A 438 -0.05 -21.01 1.34
N ASN A 439 -0.31 -20.55 0.13
CA ASN A 439 -1.61 -20.51 -0.50
C ASN A 439 -1.59 -21.29 -1.82
N PHE A 440 -2.53 -22.20 -1.99
CA PHE A 440 -2.66 -22.97 -3.20
C PHE A 440 -4.12 -23.24 -3.54
N GLY A 441 -4.46 -23.16 -4.82
CA GLY A 441 -5.79 -23.54 -5.27
C GLY A 441 -5.91 -23.76 -6.77
N ILE A 442 -6.79 -24.69 -7.12
CA ILE A 442 -7.13 -25.07 -8.49
C ILE A 442 -8.64 -25.04 -8.64
N ALA A 443 -9.13 -24.48 -9.75
CA ALA A 443 -10.53 -24.53 -10.11
C ALA A 443 -10.73 -24.60 -11.63
N PHE A 444 -11.89 -25.12 -12.04
CA PHE A 444 -12.31 -25.23 -13.41
C PHE A 444 -13.53 -24.38 -13.68
N GLY A 445 -13.50 -23.67 -14.80
CA GLY A 445 -14.62 -22.89 -15.30
C GLY A 445 -15.23 -23.51 -16.55
N PHE A 446 -16.54 -23.49 -16.63
CA PHE A 446 -17.30 -24.06 -17.75
C PHE A 446 -18.27 -23.01 -18.30
N GLY A 447 -18.40 -22.94 -19.61
CA GLY A 447 -19.32 -22.03 -20.28
C GLY A 447 -18.87 -21.70 -21.69
N ARG A 448 -19.67 -20.89 -22.37
CA ARG A 448 -19.37 -20.38 -23.70
C ARG A 448 -19.34 -18.86 -23.66
N CYS A 449 -18.35 -18.25 -24.29
CA CYS A 449 -18.35 -16.81 -24.48
C CYS A 449 -19.58 -16.40 -25.30
N PRO A 450 -20.22 -15.28 -24.97
CA PRO A 450 -21.20 -14.68 -25.88
C PRO A 450 -20.54 -14.53 -27.25
N LYS A 451 -21.29 -14.89 -28.30
CA LYS A 451 -20.83 -14.53 -29.66
C LYS A 451 -20.67 -13.01 -29.68
N PRO A 452 -19.61 -12.48 -30.26
CA PRO A 452 -19.58 -11.06 -30.59
C PRO A 452 -20.90 -10.71 -31.29
N PRO A 453 -21.48 -9.55 -31.06
CA PRO A 453 -22.58 -9.09 -31.91
C PRO A 453 -22.15 -9.26 -33.36
N ALA A 454 -23.04 -9.79 -34.18
CA ALA A 454 -22.78 -9.82 -35.62
C ALA A 454 -22.33 -8.41 -36.03
N PRO A 455 -21.31 -8.29 -36.88
CA PRO A 455 -21.00 -6.99 -37.44
C PRO A 455 -22.32 -6.36 -37.91
N PRO A 456 -22.58 -5.09 -37.62
CA PRO A 456 -23.76 -4.45 -38.20
C PRO A 456 -23.78 -4.76 -39.70
N GLU A 457 -24.93 -5.10 -40.23
CA GLU A 457 -25.07 -5.24 -41.67
C GLU A 457 -24.52 -3.96 -42.30
N PRO A 458 -23.75 -4.11 -43.39
CA PRO A 458 -23.20 -2.95 -44.04
C PRO A 458 -24.37 -1.97 -44.32
N MET A 459 -24.31 -0.80 -43.74
CA MET A 459 -25.28 0.26 -44.00
C MET A 459 -25.03 0.85 -45.38
N ASP A 460 -26.08 1.13 -46.07
CA ASP A 460 -26.17 1.99 -47.26
C ASP A 460 -27.20 3.07 -46.88
N SER A 461 -26.67 4.21 -46.43
CA SER A 461 -27.49 5.23 -45.75
C SER A 461 -28.28 6.12 -46.71
N ASP A 462 -27.88 6.25 -47.94
CA ASP A 462 -28.54 7.07 -48.98
C ASP A 462 -29.19 6.24 -50.07
N GLY A 463 -28.95 4.92 -50.09
CA GLY A 463 -29.64 3.99 -50.98
C GLY A 463 -29.17 3.98 -52.43
N ASP A 464 -27.92 4.41 -52.71
CA ASP A 464 -27.33 4.45 -54.03
C ASP A 464 -26.75 3.11 -54.52
N GLY A 465 -26.71 2.10 -53.62
CA GLY A 465 -26.21 0.74 -53.87
C GLY A 465 -24.77 0.54 -53.49
N ILE A 466 -24.12 1.51 -52.88
CA ILE A 466 -22.78 1.42 -52.30
C ILE A 466 -22.89 1.51 -50.78
N ILE A 467 -22.27 0.57 -50.07
CA ILE A 467 -22.30 0.56 -48.62
C ILE A 467 -21.45 1.70 -48.03
N ASP A 468 -21.88 2.31 -46.93
CA ASP A 468 -21.22 3.46 -46.24
C ASP A 468 -19.70 3.30 -46.06
N ALA A 469 -19.22 2.07 -45.90
CA ALA A 469 -17.79 1.79 -45.72
C ALA A 469 -16.97 1.86 -47.03
N LEU A 470 -17.63 1.82 -48.16
CA LEU A 470 -17.04 1.90 -49.54
C LEU A 470 -17.50 3.14 -50.26
N ASP A 471 -18.42 3.88 -49.67
CA ASP A 471 -18.99 5.10 -50.14
C ASP A 471 -18.23 6.32 -49.57
N ASN A 472 -17.78 7.20 -50.46
CA ASN A 472 -17.11 8.42 -50.05
C ASN A 472 -18.09 9.48 -49.54
N CYS A 473 -19.38 9.37 -49.95
CA CYS A 473 -20.46 10.30 -49.57
C CYS A 473 -21.66 9.56 -48.96
N PRO A 474 -21.55 8.87 -47.80
CA PRO A 474 -22.52 7.91 -47.25
C PRO A 474 -23.92 8.44 -46.96
N TYR A 475 -24.19 9.70 -47.20
CA TYR A 475 -25.48 10.38 -46.95
C TYR A 475 -26.00 11.17 -48.15
N VAL A 476 -25.33 11.09 -49.31
CA VAL A 476 -25.67 11.85 -50.52
C VAL A 476 -25.48 10.95 -51.72
N SER A 477 -26.61 10.40 -52.22
CA SER A 477 -26.63 9.46 -53.32
C SER A 477 -25.88 9.96 -54.55
N GLY A 478 -24.96 9.15 -55.07
CA GLY A 478 -24.08 9.51 -56.17
C GLY A 478 -23.82 8.35 -57.13
N ALA A 479 -22.92 8.54 -58.07
CA ALA A 479 -22.61 7.55 -59.09
C ALA A 479 -21.57 6.54 -58.64
N ALA A 480 -21.74 5.28 -58.98
CA ALA A 480 -20.79 4.19 -58.62
C ALA A 480 -19.37 4.46 -59.17
N GLU A 481 -19.27 5.12 -60.32
CA GLU A 481 -17.99 5.52 -60.92
C GLU A 481 -17.25 6.56 -60.06
N ASN A 482 -17.99 7.35 -59.26
CA ASN A 482 -17.47 8.36 -58.35
C ASN A 482 -17.54 7.87 -56.87
N ARG A 483 -17.58 6.53 -56.63
CA ARG A 483 -17.61 5.91 -55.32
C ARG A 483 -18.71 6.48 -54.42
N GLY A 484 -19.93 6.62 -54.96
CA GLY A 484 -21.09 7.06 -54.21
C GLY A 484 -21.23 8.59 -54.05
N CYS A 485 -20.34 9.36 -54.61
CA CYS A 485 -20.49 10.82 -54.57
C CYS A 485 -21.11 11.35 -55.85
N PRO A 486 -21.92 12.41 -55.81
CA PRO A 486 -22.23 13.19 -57.01
C PRO A 486 -20.93 13.75 -57.61
N PHE A 487 -20.95 14.04 -58.89
CA PHE A 487 -19.85 14.79 -59.49
C PHE A 487 -20.03 16.25 -59.09
N ASP A 488 -19.02 16.77 -58.42
CA ASP A 488 -19.04 18.10 -57.82
C ASP A 488 -18.52 19.16 -58.76
N ASP A 489 -19.03 20.35 -58.60
CA ASP A 489 -18.49 21.64 -58.97
C ASP A 489 -18.31 22.38 -57.64
N ALA A 490 -17.17 22.13 -56.96
CA ALA A 490 -16.96 22.44 -55.56
C ALA A 490 -16.88 23.95 -55.29
N ASP A 491 -16.42 24.73 -56.26
CA ASP A 491 -16.30 26.18 -56.14
C ASP A 491 -17.41 26.95 -56.87
N GLY A 492 -18.22 26.24 -57.68
CA GLY A 492 -19.38 26.82 -58.39
C GLY A 492 -19.02 27.82 -59.43
N ASP A 493 -17.92 27.61 -60.20
CA ASP A 493 -17.51 28.44 -61.30
C ASP A 493 -18.10 27.98 -62.64
N GLY A 494 -18.77 26.80 -62.64
CA GLY A 494 -19.45 26.25 -63.81
C GLY A 494 -18.65 25.19 -64.61
N ILE A 495 -17.47 24.78 -64.08
CA ILE A 495 -16.65 23.68 -64.56
C ILE A 495 -16.67 22.58 -63.55
N LEU A 496 -16.96 21.34 -63.97
CA LEU A 496 -16.96 20.20 -62.98
C LEU A 496 -15.53 19.91 -62.51
N ASP A 497 -15.37 19.56 -61.22
CA ASP A 497 -14.07 19.27 -60.56
C ASP A 497 -13.16 18.36 -61.40
N LYS A 498 -13.73 17.41 -62.15
CA LYS A 498 -12.97 16.48 -63.02
C LYS A 498 -12.38 17.10 -64.24
N ASP A 499 -12.98 18.20 -64.70
CA ASP A 499 -12.62 18.94 -65.91
C ASP A 499 -11.97 20.28 -65.55
N ASP A 500 -11.92 20.61 -64.29
CA ASP A 500 -11.35 21.78 -63.65
C ASP A 500 -9.91 21.54 -63.22
N ALA A 501 -9.01 22.43 -63.59
CA ALA A 501 -7.62 22.39 -63.20
C ALA A 501 -7.41 22.89 -61.72
N CYS A 502 -8.39 23.67 -61.18
CA CYS A 502 -8.39 24.20 -59.82
C CYS A 502 -9.76 24.01 -59.13
N PRO A 503 -10.22 22.81 -58.90
CA PRO A 503 -11.60 22.45 -58.54
C PRO A 503 -12.13 23.02 -57.21
N THR A 504 -11.41 23.82 -56.48
CA THR A 504 -11.79 24.40 -55.20
C THR A 504 -11.64 25.92 -55.15
N GLU A 505 -11.24 26.53 -56.26
CA GLU A 505 -10.95 27.96 -56.31
C GLU A 505 -11.53 28.54 -57.56
N LYS A 506 -12.66 29.25 -57.45
CA LYS A 506 -13.34 29.88 -58.61
C LYS A 506 -12.38 30.59 -59.55
N GLY A 507 -12.34 30.15 -60.75
CA GLY A 507 -11.46 30.67 -61.70
C GLY A 507 -12.12 31.14 -63.02
N LEU A 508 -11.33 31.26 -64.07
CA LEU A 508 -11.76 31.71 -65.35
C LEU A 508 -11.79 30.53 -66.32
N LEU A 509 -12.79 30.46 -67.16
CA LEU A 509 -12.92 29.43 -68.19
C LEU A 509 -11.68 29.39 -69.10
N GLU A 510 -11.06 30.58 -69.36
CA GLU A 510 -9.85 30.74 -70.18
C GLU A 510 -8.60 30.13 -69.56
N LEU A 511 -8.62 29.90 -68.21
CA LEU A 511 -7.56 29.24 -67.38
C LEU A 511 -7.95 27.85 -66.95
N ASN A 512 -8.95 27.21 -67.57
CA ASN A 512 -9.48 25.91 -67.23
C ASN A 512 -9.89 25.83 -65.77
N GLY A 513 -10.57 26.85 -65.22
CA GLY A 513 -11.07 26.88 -63.89
C GLY A 513 -10.06 27.36 -62.80
N CYS A 514 -8.89 27.88 -63.23
CA CYS A 514 -7.95 28.41 -62.23
C CYS A 514 -8.04 29.95 -62.13
N PRO A 515 -7.87 30.49 -60.91
CA PRO A 515 -7.67 31.92 -60.67
C PRO A 515 -6.31 32.41 -61.20
N LEU A 516 -6.10 33.72 -61.22
CA LEU A 516 -4.77 34.28 -61.44
C LEU A 516 -3.78 33.78 -60.40
N PRO A 517 -2.53 33.48 -60.81
CA PRO A 517 -1.52 33.02 -59.81
C PRO A 517 -1.37 34.01 -58.66
N ASP A 518 -1.50 33.48 -57.45
CA ASP A 518 -1.30 34.13 -56.18
C ASP A 518 -0.68 33.05 -55.27
N ALA A 519 0.64 33.04 -55.20
CA ALA A 519 1.41 31.92 -54.67
C ALA A 519 1.25 31.72 -53.14
N ASP A 520 1.02 32.78 -52.40
CA ASP A 520 0.86 32.75 -50.94
C ASP A 520 -0.58 33.03 -50.48
N LYS A 521 -1.49 33.33 -51.47
CA LYS A 521 -2.93 33.45 -51.26
C LYS A 521 -3.35 34.62 -50.35
N ASP A 522 -2.64 35.71 -50.42
CA ASP A 522 -2.95 36.90 -49.65
C ASP A 522 -3.91 37.86 -50.34
N SER A 523 -4.39 37.50 -51.54
CA SER A 523 -5.27 38.26 -52.41
C SER A 523 -4.57 39.38 -53.21
N VAL A 524 -3.25 39.36 -53.27
CA VAL A 524 -2.43 40.17 -54.17
C VAL A 524 -1.82 39.25 -55.22
N PRO A 525 -2.17 39.33 -56.46
CA PRO A 525 -1.60 38.45 -57.50
C PRO A 525 -0.07 38.62 -57.58
N ASP A 526 0.67 37.47 -57.79
CA ASP A 526 2.16 37.42 -57.82
C ASP A 526 2.80 38.56 -58.67
N ALA A 527 2.10 39.06 -59.68
CA ALA A 527 2.59 40.14 -60.53
C ALA A 527 2.60 41.53 -59.87
N GLU A 528 1.82 41.71 -58.80
CA GLU A 528 1.65 42.96 -58.06
C GLU A 528 2.19 42.85 -56.63
N ASP A 529 2.62 41.65 -56.21
CA ASP A 529 3.08 41.32 -54.88
C ASP A 529 4.61 41.53 -54.67
N LEU A 530 4.99 42.21 -53.61
CA LEU A 530 6.40 42.42 -53.25
C LEU A 530 7.01 41.22 -52.52
N CYS A 531 6.16 40.33 -51.96
CA CYS A 531 6.57 39.12 -51.25
C CYS A 531 5.79 37.86 -51.74
N PRO A 532 5.85 37.48 -53.04
CA PRO A 532 4.95 36.52 -53.68
C PRO A 532 4.91 35.10 -53.10
N ASN A 533 5.57 34.81 -51.99
CA ASN A 533 5.60 33.52 -51.31
C ASN A 533 5.32 33.64 -49.81
N ASP A 534 5.05 34.84 -49.30
CA ASP A 534 4.88 35.08 -47.85
C ASP A 534 3.69 36.03 -47.66
N ALA A 535 2.50 35.45 -47.43
CA ALA A 535 1.21 36.14 -47.39
C ALA A 535 1.18 37.32 -46.40
N GLY A 536 0.82 38.51 -46.95
CA GLY A 536 0.72 39.71 -46.16
C GLY A 536 -0.60 40.46 -46.32
N THR A 537 -0.59 41.76 -46.23
CA THR A 537 -1.79 42.57 -46.42
C THR A 537 -1.74 43.36 -47.71
N ILE A 538 -2.91 43.64 -48.33
CA ILE A 538 -3.04 44.46 -49.51
C ILE A 538 -2.39 45.84 -49.31
N LEU A 539 -2.46 46.41 -48.09
CA LEU A 539 -1.85 47.69 -47.72
C LEU A 539 -0.32 47.64 -47.70
N ALA A 540 0.25 46.47 -47.34
CA ALA A 540 1.67 46.20 -47.34
C ALA A 540 2.16 45.61 -48.68
N LYS A 541 1.33 45.63 -49.73
CA LYS A 541 1.61 45.09 -51.06
C LYS A 541 2.08 43.62 -50.97
N GLY A 542 1.33 42.80 -50.20
CA GLY A 542 1.57 41.37 -50.12
C GLY A 542 2.66 40.96 -49.10
N CYS A 543 3.31 41.86 -48.40
CA CYS A 543 4.30 41.47 -47.39
C CYS A 543 3.67 41.34 -46.00
N PRO A 544 3.97 40.26 -45.22
CA PRO A 544 3.50 40.11 -43.86
C PRO A 544 4.21 41.07 -42.88
N ASP A 545 3.46 41.52 -41.90
CA ASP A 545 3.88 42.28 -40.71
C ASP A 545 2.98 41.77 -39.57
N ALA A 546 3.48 40.74 -38.86
CA ALA A 546 2.64 39.92 -37.98
C ALA A 546 2.23 40.61 -36.68
N ASP A 547 3.00 41.59 -36.21
CA ASP A 547 2.70 42.33 -34.96
C ASP A 547 2.30 43.80 -35.20
N GLY A 548 2.40 44.24 -36.46
CA GLY A 548 1.90 45.57 -36.89
C GLY A 548 2.80 46.73 -36.46
N ASP A 549 4.07 46.53 -36.24
CA ASP A 549 5.02 47.55 -35.81
C ASP A 549 5.59 48.37 -36.98
N GLY A 550 5.29 47.98 -38.22
CA GLY A 550 5.69 48.63 -39.44
C GLY A 550 6.99 48.13 -40.06
N ILE A 551 7.53 47.03 -39.53
CA ILE A 551 8.67 46.27 -40.07
C ILE A 551 8.16 44.94 -40.62
N TYR A 552 8.48 44.64 -41.87
CA TYR A 552 8.02 43.37 -42.43
C TYR A 552 8.70 42.18 -41.81
N ASP A 553 7.97 41.06 -41.61
CA ASP A 553 8.42 39.85 -40.94
C ASP A 553 9.79 39.32 -41.42
N ARG A 554 10.19 39.57 -42.65
CA ARG A 554 11.50 39.17 -43.19
C ARG A 554 12.67 39.99 -42.64
N ASP A 555 12.38 41.23 -42.23
CA ASP A 555 13.35 42.22 -41.76
C ASP A 555 13.24 42.39 -40.24
N ASP A 556 12.24 41.71 -39.59
CA ASP A 556 11.97 41.73 -38.16
C ASP A 556 12.55 40.51 -37.45
N SER A 557 13.31 40.75 -36.41
CA SER A 557 13.89 39.70 -35.55
C SER A 557 12.89 39.13 -34.52
N CYS A 558 11.81 39.85 -34.21
CA CYS A 558 10.76 39.47 -33.24
C CYS A 558 9.37 39.56 -33.82
N LYS A 559 9.16 39.07 -35.00
CA LYS A 559 8.00 39.19 -35.90
C LYS A 559 6.58 38.93 -35.32
N TYR A 560 6.46 38.63 -34.02
CA TYR A 560 5.18 38.47 -33.31
C TYR A 560 5.09 39.35 -32.05
N LEU A 561 6.05 40.29 -31.87
CA LEU A 561 6.10 41.08 -30.66
C LEU A 561 6.66 42.48 -30.97
N ALA A 562 5.75 43.40 -31.27
CA ALA A 562 6.02 44.75 -31.73
C ALA A 562 7.11 45.48 -30.94
N GLY A 563 8.10 45.99 -31.67
CA GLY A 563 9.22 46.72 -31.08
C GLY A 563 9.74 47.84 -32.00
N PRO A 564 10.69 48.64 -31.55
CA PRO A 564 11.17 49.76 -32.34
C PRO A 564 12.17 49.32 -33.42
N ILE A 565 12.20 50.05 -34.50
CA ILE A 565 13.08 49.79 -35.67
C ILE A 565 14.57 49.76 -35.31
N GLU A 566 14.98 50.51 -34.30
CA GLU A 566 16.35 50.55 -33.80
C GLU A 566 16.78 49.25 -33.10
N ASN A 567 15.80 48.40 -32.72
CA ASN A 567 16.03 47.08 -32.15
C ASN A 567 15.55 45.96 -33.05
N PHE A 568 15.51 46.22 -34.38
CA PHE A 568 15.11 45.24 -35.40
C PHE A 568 13.76 44.58 -35.08
N GLY A 569 12.74 45.38 -34.70
CA GLY A 569 11.40 44.88 -34.38
C GLY A 569 11.20 44.22 -33.03
N CYS A 570 12.22 44.13 -32.22
CA CYS A 570 12.11 43.51 -30.90
C CYS A 570 11.88 44.52 -29.77
N PRO A 571 10.96 44.28 -28.81
CA PRO A 571 10.85 45.12 -27.65
C PRO A 571 12.07 44.94 -26.75
N TYR A 572 12.41 45.94 -25.98
CA TYR A 572 13.38 45.83 -24.92
C TYR A 572 12.72 45.12 -23.74
N LEU A 573 13.31 43.99 -23.29
CA LEU A 573 12.78 43.16 -22.20
C LEU A 573 13.16 43.72 -20.83
N ASP A 574 12.28 43.50 -19.86
CA ASP A 574 12.45 43.68 -18.45
C ASP A 574 11.86 42.40 -17.84
N PHE A 575 12.70 41.37 -17.66
CA PHE A 575 12.26 40.00 -17.38
C PHE A 575 11.69 39.83 -15.96
N ASP A 576 12.20 40.60 -15.00
CA ASP A 576 11.76 40.52 -13.60
C ASP A 576 10.79 41.65 -13.21
N GLY A 577 10.54 42.61 -14.10
CA GLY A 577 9.52 43.64 -13.95
C GLY A 577 9.87 44.74 -12.96
N ASP A 578 11.15 44.98 -12.73
CA ASP A 578 11.58 45.97 -11.72
C ASP A 578 11.74 47.39 -12.26
N GLY A 579 11.54 47.60 -13.57
CA GLY A 579 11.64 48.86 -14.27
C GLY A 579 13.03 49.19 -14.78
N VAL A 580 14.00 48.25 -14.72
CA VAL A 580 15.31 48.36 -15.37
C VAL A 580 15.34 47.32 -16.50
N LEU A 581 15.55 47.79 -17.72
CA LEU A 581 15.57 46.87 -18.85
C LEU A 581 16.75 45.89 -18.75
N ASP A 582 16.56 44.62 -19.19
CA ASP A 582 17.57 43.54 -19.09
C ASP A 582 18.97 43.96 -19.62
N LYS A 583 19.03 44.82 -20.61
CA LYS A 583 20.32 45.32 -21.16
C LYS A 583 21.06 46.28 -20.22
N ASP A 584 20.35 46.91 -19.33
CA ASP A 584 20.85 47.88 -18.36
C ASP A 584 20.84 47.31 -16.93
N ASP A 585 20.28 46.08 -16.77
CA ASP A 585 20.14 45.36 -15.49
C ASP A 585 21.29 44.36 -15.27
N LYS A 586 21.91 44.46 -14.09
CA LYS A 586 22.96 43.50 -13.68
C LYS A 586 22.44 42.19 -13.14
N CYS A 587 21.14 42.13 -12.79
CA CYS A 587 20.45 40.95 -12.27
C CYS A 587 19.13 40.68 -13.01
N PRO A 588 19.12 40.48 -14.32
CA PRO A 588 17.95 40.48 -15.18
C PRO A 588 16.84 39.45 -14.88
N ASN A 589 16.95 38.71 -13.79
CA ASN A 589 16.00 37.68 -13.40
C ASN A 589 15.56 37.82 -11.93
N VAL A 590 15.95 38.91 -11.24
CA VAL A 590 15.66 39.10 -9.82
C VAL A 590 15.48 40.58 -9.50
N ALA A 591 14.25 41.02 -9.44
CA ALA A 591 13.86 42.43 -9.28
C ALA A 591 14.60 43.16 -8.15
N GLY A 592 15.15 44.32 -8.46
CA GLY A 592 15.83 45.19 -7.53
C GLY A 592 15.69 46.69 -7.90
N PRO A 593 16.10 47.62 -7.08
CA PRO A 593 15.89 49.02 -7.37
C PRO A 593 16.85 49.57 -8.43
N LEU A 594 16.39 50.52 -9.22
CA LEU A 594 17.17 51.23 -10.23
C LEU A 594 18.50 51.83 -9.65
N SER A 595 18.49 52.21 -8.36
CA SER A 595 19.69 52.73 -7.65
C SER A 595 20.80 51.65 -7.50
N ASN A 596 20.50 50.38 -7.68
CA ASN A 596 21.43 49.27 -7.65
C ASN A 596 21.54 48.56 -8.99
N SER A 597 21.17 49.22 -10.08
CA SER A 597 21.20 48.69 -11.45
C SER A 597 20.42 47.36 -11.55
N GLY A 598 19.16 47.33 -11.05
CA GLY A 598 18.28 46.18 -11.14
C GLY A 598 18.60 45.01 -10.18
N CYS A 599 19.64 45.07 -9.39
CA CYS A 599 19.92 44.00 -8.46
C CYS A 599 19.29 44.28 -7.08
N PRO A 600 18.72 43.23 -6.41
CA PRO A 600 18.24 43.41 -5.05
C PRO A 600 19.39 43.85 -4.12
N LEU A 601 19.08 44.76 -3.22
CA LEU A 601 20.02 45.15 -2.17
C LEU A 601 20.24 43.90 -1.30
N ALA A 602 21.47 43.39 -1.25
CA ALA A 602 21.81 42.30 -0.35
C ALA A 602 21.46 42.72 1.08
N PRO A 603 20.80 41.89 1.88
CA PRO A 603 20.64 42.16 3.30
C PRO A 603 22.05 42.38 3.84
N GLN A 604 22.28 43.57 4.47
CA GLN A 604 23.58 43.85 5.05
C GLN A 604 23.87 42.81 6.13
N GLY A 605 24.82 41.88 5.84
CA GLY A 605 25.30 40.95 6.83
C GLY A 605 25.83 41.71 8.03
N VAL A 606 25.46 41.29 9.23
CA VAL A 606 26.01 41.86 10.47
C VAL A 606 27.52 41.65 10.46
N GLU A 607 28.27 42.67 10.84
CA GLU A 607 29.72 42.55 11.03
C GLU A 607 29.98 41.66 12.27
N LEU A 608 30.14 40.37 12.08
CA LEU A 608 30.38 39.40 13.15
C LEU A 608 31.76 39.62 13.77
N THR A 609 31.82 39.59 15.09
CA THR A 609 33.08 39.52 15.83
C THR A 609 33.86 38.22 15.48
N GLU A 610 35.15 38.16 15.78
CA GLU A 610 35.96 36.97 15.47
C GLU A 610 35.46 35.71 16.16
N LEU A 611 34.93 35.81 17.40
CA LEU A 611 34.34 34.71 18.12
C LEU A 611 33.03 34.23 17.45
N GLU A 612 32.20 35.13 17.01
CA GLU A 612 30.93 34.84 16.33
C GLU A 612 31.18 34.18 14.96
N ARG A 613 32.24 34.62 14.23
CA ARG A 613 32.70 33.96 12.99
C ARG A 613 33.13 32.54 13.25
N ILE A 614 33.87 32.27 14.32
CA ILE A 614 34.32 30.95 14.73
C ILE A 614 33.09 30.07 15.05
N ILE A 615 32.08 30.59 15.75
CA ILE A 615 30.84 29.85 16.04
C ILE A 615 30.12 29.50 14.75
N MET A 616 29.96 30.46 13.84
CA MET A 616 29.32 30.20 12.54
C MET A 616 30.11 29.21 11.68
N ALA A 617 31.44 29.34 11.62
CA ALA A 617 32.29 28.39 10.88
C ALA A 617 32.20 26.97 11.47
N ASN A 618 32.20 26.82 12.79
CA ASN A 618 32.02 25.53 13.45
C ASN A 618 30.63 24.95 13.20
N PHE A 619 29.59 25.76 13.20
CA PHE A 619 28.24 25.34 12.85
C PHE A 619 28.18 24.78 11.44
N LEU A 620 28.69 25.51 10.45
CA LEU A 620 28.67 25.08 9.05
C LEU A 620 29.54 23.83 8.79
N ASN A 621 30.69 23.71 9.43
CA ASN A 621 31.61 22.59 9.23
C ASN A 621 31.22 21.31 9.98
N SER A 622 30.48 21.44 11.09
CA SER A 622 30.12 20.31 11.96
C SER A 622 28.69 19.82 11.75
N LEU A 623 27.88 20.51 10.94
CA LEU A 623 26.51 20.14 10.71
C LEU A 623 26.40 19.07 9.65
N ASN A 624 26.31 17.80 10.08
CA ASN A 624 26.24 16.64 9.22
C ASN A 624 24.97 15.84 9.45
N PHE A 625 24.39 15.36 8.36
CA PHE A 625 23.26 14.46 8.40
C PHE A 625 23.70 13.04 8.01
N GLU A 626 23.11 12.04 8.65
CA GLU A 626 23.26 10.66 8.18
C GLU A 626 22.86 10.56 6.71
N SER A 627 23.57 9.67 5.99
CA SER A 627 23.29 9.46 4.56
C SER A 627 21.81 9.14 4.35
N GLU A 628 21.19 9.88 3.42
CA GLU A 628 19.78 9.72 3.01
C GLU A 628 18.72 9.99 4.08
N LYS A 629 19.09 10.48 5.26
CA LYS A 629 18.20 10.75 6.36
C LYS A 629 18.25 12.22 6.80
N ALA A 630 17.24 12.62 7.56
CA ALA A 630 17.21 13.90 8.27
C ALA A 630 17.56 13.68 9.77
N VAL A 631 18.63 12.93 10.03
CA VAL A 631 19.13 12.65 11.38
C VAL A 631 20.50 13.27 11.52
N LEU A 632 20.66 14.14 12.53
CA LEU A 632 21.92 14.80 12.85
C LEU A 632 22.85 13.86 13.64
N ASP A 633 24.13 13.93 13.38
CA ASP A 633 25.13 13.23 14.17
C ASP A 633 25.39 13.94 15.54
N THR A 634 26.15 13.29 16.41
CA THR A 634 26.40 13.81 17.77
C THR A 634 27.20 15.10 17.76
N ALA A 635 28.09 15.30 16.78
CA ALA A 635 28.90 16.51 16.65
C ALA A 635 28.06 17.74 16.28
N SER A 636 27.03 17.53 15.45
CA SER A 636 26.09 18.56 15.01
C SER A 636 25.36 19.21 16.18
N PHE A 637 24.99 18.44 17.22
CA PHE A 637 24.30 18.99 18.38
C PHE A 637 25.15 19.97 19.18
N THR A 638 26.45 19.71 19.34
CA THR A 638 27.39 20.62 20.03
C THR A 638 27.54 21.93 19.26
N ALA A 639 27.57 21.88 17.94
CA ALA A 639 27.65 23.08 17.10
C ALA A 639 26.35 23.88 17.13
N LEU A 640 25.19 23.21 17.11
CA LEU A 640 23.87 23.82 17.24
C LEU A 640 23.68 24.48 18.60
N GLU A 641 24.18 23.90 19.70
CA GLU A 641 24.10 24.55 21.03
C GLU A 641 24.87 25.87 21.07
N LYS A 642 26.09 25.93 20.52
CA LYS A 642 26.84 27.20 20.46
C LYS A 642 26.14 28.26 19.60
N LEU A 643 25.47 27.83 18.52
CA LEU A 643 24.65 28.74 17.71
C LEU A 643 23.45 29.24 18.49
N VAL A 644 22.78 28.39 19.27
CA VAL A 644 21.67 28.76 20.15
C VAL A 644 22.12 29.76 21.19
N ASP A 645 23.28 29.54 21.83
CA ASP A 645 23.86 30.47 22.80
C ASP A 645 24.11 31.86 22.18
N LEU A 646 24.65 31.88 20.96
CA LEU A 646 24.88 33.12 20.21
C LEU A 646 23.56 33.85 19.92
N LEU A 647 22.56 33.14 19.40
CA LEU A 647 21.27 33.72 19.06
C LEU A 647 20.49 34.18 20.29
N ASN A 648 20.65 33.53 21.44
CA ASN A 648 20.06 33.96 22.70
C ASN A 648 20.78 35.18 23.28
N ALA A 649 22.12 35.23 23.16
CA ALA A 649 22.90 36.37 23.59
C ALA A 649 22.68 37.65 22.73
N LYS A 650 22.20 37.47 21.49
CA LYS A 650 21.94 38.56 20.52
C LYS A 650 20.51 38.47 19.98
N PRO A 651 19.51 39.02 20.69
CA PRO A 651 18.10 38.91 20.28
C PRO A 651 17.78 39.56 18.93
N SER A 652 18.57 40.56 18.49
CA SER A 652 18.41 41.19 17.16
C SER A 652 18.87 40.30 15.99
N TYR A 653 19.69 39.30 16.26
CA TYR A 653 20.20 38.42 15.20
C TYR A 653 19.11 37.47 14.68
N LYS A 654 19.02 37.44 13.38
CA LYS A 654 18.23 36.46 12.61
C LYS A 654 19.17 35.58 11.82
N ILE A 655 18.80 34.36 11.58
CA ILE A 655 19.61 33.40 10.79
C ILE A 655 18.85 32.92 9.55
N SER A 656 19.55 32.96 8.43
CA SER A 656 19.06 32.33 7.19
C SER A 656 19.87 31.05 6.94
N ILE A 657 19.20 29.94 6.71
CA ILE A 657 19.82 28.62 6.53
C ILE A 657 19.34 28.00 5.23
N SER A 658 20.26 27.70 4.33
CA SER A 658 20.00 27.04 3.04
C SER A 658 20.53 25.61 3.08
N VAL A 659 19.69 24.65 2.73
CA VAL A 659 20.04 23.21 2.76
C VAL A 659 20.07 22.64 1.34
N TYR A 660 21.24 22.12 0.96
CA TYR A 660 21.51 21.56 -0.33
C TYR A 660 21.69 20.04 -0.25
N THR A 661 21.41 19.36 -1.33
CA THR A 661 21.65 17.92 -1.49
C THR A 661 22.37 17.65 -2.83
N ASP A 662 22.93 16.46 -2.98
CA ASP A 662 23.40 16.01 -4.28
C ASP A 662 22.22 15.74 -5.26
N ASN A 663 22.52 15.55 -6.55
CA ASN A 663 21.51 15.21 -7.56
C ASN A 663 21.48 13.72 -7.92
N GLY A 664 22.05 12.86 -7.10
CA GLY A 664 22.01 11.40 -7.34
C GLY A 664 20.59 10.81 -7.32
N ARG A 665 19.57 11.66 -7.11
CA ARG A 665 18.14 11.32 -6.99
C ARG A 665 17.29 12.19 -7.91
N LYS A 666 15.99 11.81 -8.03
CA LYS A 666 14.99 12.66 -8.71
C LYS A 666 14.88 14.02 -7.99
N PRO A 667 14.78 15.16 -8.71
CA PRO A 667 14.75 16.49 -8.10
C PRO A 667 13.73 16.65 -6.96
N ALA A 668 12.51 16.12 -7.13
CA ALA A 668 11.47 16.16 -6.09
C ALA A 668 11.87 15.44 -4.80
N LEU A 669 12.64 14.34 -4.88
CA LEU A 669 13.11 13.61 -3.71
C LEU A 669 14.26 14.37 -3.02
N SER A 670 15.17 14.94 -3.79
CA SER A 670 16.26 15.80 -3.28
C SER A 670 15.69 17.00 -2.52
N LYS A 671 14.67 17.64 -3.06
CA LYS A 671 13.99 18.77 -2.41
C LYS A 671 13.30 18.34 -1.11
N LYS A 672 12.59 17.20 -1.12
CA LYS A 672 11.93 16.66 0.08
C LYS A 672 12.92 16.31 1.20
N ILE A 673 14.11 15.81 0.85
CA ILE A 673 15.18 15.55 1.84
C ILE A 673 15.69 16.88 2.41
N ALA A 674 15.91 17.90 1.58
CA ALA A 674 16.33 19.22 2.04
C ALA A 674 15.27 19.84 2.95
N GLU A 675 13.98 19.74 2.62
CA GLU A 675 12.86 20.18 3.47
C GLU A 675 12.88 19.47 4.83
N SER A 676 12.99 18.13 4.84
CA SER A 676 13.03 17.35 6.08
C SER A 676 14.23 17.72 6.96
N ARG A 677 15.40 17.95 6.37
CA ARG A 677 16.61 18.40 7.09
C ARG A 677 16.47 19.80 7.64
N SER A 678 15.88 20.70 6.86
CA SER A 678 15.58 22.07 7.31
C SER A 678 14.65 22.07 8.52
N GLU A 679 13.60 21.25 8.50
CA GLU A 679 12.65 21.17 9.62
C GLU A 679 13.30 20.57 10.90
N VAL A 680 14.26 19.66 10.77
CA VAL A 680 15.02 19.15 11.93
C VAL A 680 15.85 20.26 12.58
N ILE A 681 16.55 21.07 11.79
CA ILE A 681 17.33 22.22 12.29
C ILE A 681 16.39 23.22 12.95
N LYS A 682 15.31 23.59 12.28
CA LYS A 682 14.30 24.53 12.79
C LYS A 682 13.72 24.06 14.12
N LYS A 683 13.28 22.79 14.15
CA LYS A 683 12.72 22.20 15.36
C LYS A 683 13.71 22.29 16.53
N TYR A 684 14.97 21.96 16.29
CA TYR A 684 16.00 22.06 17.32
C TYR A 684 16.14 23.49 17.86
N LEU A 685 16.22 24.49 16.97
CA LEU A 685 16.35 25.89 17.37
C LEU A 685 15.10 26.39 18.12
N THR A 686 13.91 26.01 17.67
CA THR A 686 12.67 26.41 18.36
C THR A 686 12.46 25.69 19.69
N ASP A 687 12.85 24.42 19.80
CA ASP A 687 12.84 23.67 21.07
C ASP A 687 13.80 24.31 22.11
N LYS A 688 14.83 25.05 21.64
CA LYS A 688 15.75 25.87 22.47
C LYS A 688 15.34 27.35 22.62
N SER A 689 14.07 27.63 22.37
CA SER A 689 13.43 28.95 22.58
C SER A 689 13.89 30.04 21.60
N ILE A 690 14.46 29.72 20.46
CA ILE A 690 14.68 30.70 19.39
C ILE A 690 13.35 30.93 18.67
N ALA A 691 12.88 32.19 18.62
CA ALA A 691 11.62 32.55 17.99
C ALA A 691 11.64 32.22 16.48
N ILE A 692 10.53 31.66 15.96
CA ILE A 692 10.43 31.17 14.59
C ILE A 692 10.66 32.27 13.55
N GLU A 693 10.29 33.52 13.87
CA GLU A 693 10.45 34.71 13.02
C GLU A 693 11.92 35.09 12.83
N ARG A 694 12.79 34.53 13.65
CA ARG A 694 14.25 34.73 13.58
C ARG A 694 14.95 33.68 12.72
N ILE A 695 14.22 32.70 12.23
CA ILE A 695 14.77 31.54 11.48
C ILE A 695 14.17 31.53 10.08
N LYS A 696 14.95 31.86 9.09
CA LYS A 696 14.58 31.73 7.67
C LYS A 696 15.19 30.46 7.10
N LEU A 697 14.35 29.61 6.51
CA LEU A 697 14.80 28.36 5.88
C LEU A 697 14.63 28.40 4.39
N SER A 698 15.60 27.89 3.67
CA SER A 698 15.61 27.74 2.22
C SER A 698 16.02 26.33 1.85
N PRO A 699 15.06 25.38 1.76
CA PRO A 699 15.36 24.01 1.30
C PRO A 699 15.57 24.00 -0.21
N VAL A 700 16.83 24.12 -0.65
CA VAL A 700 17.22 24.23 -2.07
C VAL A 700 17.16 22.86 -2.77
N GLY A 701 17.60 21.80 -2.09
CA GLY A 701 17.67 20.47 -2.68
C GLY A 701 18.86 20.28 -3.59
N GLY A 702 18.66 19.57 -4.70
CA GLY A 702 19.71 19.20 -5.65
C GLY A 702 19.98 20.24 -6.72
N GLU A 703 20.04 21.50 -6.36
CA GLU A 703 20.33 22.66 -7.23
C GLU A 703 21.61 23.36 -6.76
N ASN A 704 22.21 24.21 -7.60
CA ASN A 704 23.40 25.03 -7.26
C ASN A 704 24.58 24.23 -6.72
N PHE A 705 25.10 23.31 -7.54
CA PHE A 705 26.25 22.48 -7.19
C PHE A 705 27.55 23.29 -7.10
N ILE A 706 28.35 22.99 -6.09
CA ILE A 706 29.72 23.53 -5.95
C ILE A 706 30.80 22.53 -6.42
N SER A 707 30.42 21.30 -6.77
CA SER A 707 31.30 20.25 -7.27
C SER A 707 30.62 19.39 -8.34
N GLY A 708 31.35 18.62 -9.11
CA GLY A 708 30.91 17.94 -10.32
C GLY A 708 29.89 16.82 -10.15
N ASN A 709 29.54 16.42 -8.92
CA ASN A 709 28.51 15.45 -8.53
C ASN A 709 28.68 14.01 -9.08
N LYS A 710 29.82 13.71 -9.70
CA LYS A 710 30.10 12.41 -10.34
C LYS A 710 30.70 11.40 -9.37
N THR A 711 31.59 11.82 -8.47
CA THR A 711 32.22 10.97 -7.46
C THR A 711 31.49 11.04 -6.12
N PRO A 712 31.64 10.06 -5.20
CA PRO A 712 31.12 10.16 -3.84
C PRO A 712 31.62 11.43 -3.11
N GLU A 713 32.85 11.85 -3.32
CA GLU A 713 33.48 13.03 -2.73
C GLU A 713 32.84 14.32 -3.26
N ASP A 714 32.51 14.39 -4.55
CA ASP A 714 31.79 15.51 -5.15
C ASP A 714 30.37 15.61 -4.58
N ARG A 715 29.68 14.47 -4.46
CA ARG A 715 28.33 14.43 -3.87
C ARG A 715 28.35 14.84 -2.40
N ALA A 716 29.36 14.44 -1.65
CA ALA A 716 29.51 14.86 -0.26
C ALA A 716 29.66 16.38 -0.13
N LYS A 717 30.40 17.04 -1.03
CA LYS A 717 30.51 18.51 -1.06
C LYS A 717 29.18 19.21 -1.39
N ASN A 718 28.37 18.60 -2.24
CA ASN A 718 27.07 19.16 -2.62
C ASN A 718 25.99 18.94 -1.55
N ASN A 719 26.12 17.93 -0.70
CA ASN A 719 25.31 17.75 0.51
C ASN A 719 25.83 18.68 1.62
N ARG A 720 25.41 19.94 1.58
CA ARG A 720 25.90 20.97 2.49
C ARG A 720 24.79 21.83 3.06
N VAL A 721 25.12 22.53 4.10
CA VAL A 721 24.29 23.61 4.68
C VAL A 721 25.07 24.91 4.56
N GLU A 722 24.41 25.96 4.11
CA GLU A 722 24.92 27.32 4.10
C GLU A 722 24.06 28.16 5.03
N ALA A 723 24.66 29.06 5.78
CA ALA A 723 23.92 29.97 6.66
C ALA A 723 24.66 31.29 6.86
N TYR A 724 23.87 32.33 7.09
CA TYR A 724 24.37 33.63 7.48
C TYR A 724 23.46 34.30 8.52
N ILE A 725 24.05 35.15 9.37
CA ILE A 725 23.34 35.94 10.33
C ILE A 725 23.11 37.33 9.75
N TYR A 726 21.92 37.87 9.99
CA TYR A 726 21.55 39.23 9.59
C TYR A 726 20.69 39.91 10.67
N GLU A 727 20.68 41.24 10.68
CA GLU A 727 19.73 42.03 11.46
C GLU A 727 18.63 42.53 10.53
N GLY A 728 17.38 42.21 10.86
CA GLY A 728 16.24 42.62 10.04
C GLY A 728 15.82 44.04 10.43
N LEU A 729 15.61 44.90 9.44
CA LEU A 729 14.68 46.03 9.58
C LEU A 729 13.27 45.44 9.74
N GLU A 730 12.49 45.89 10.69
CA GLU A 730 11.08 45.59 10.91
C GLU A 730 10.25 45.88 9.66
#